data_5346f00d72db41fb32af0ef4670fca5b
#
_entry.id   5346f00d72db41fb32af0ef4670fca5b
#
_cell.length_a   1.000
_cell.length_b   1.000
_cell.length_c   1.000
_cell.angle_alpha   90.00
_cell.angle_beta   90.00
_cell.angle_gamma   90.00
#
_symmetry.space_group_name_H-M   'P 1'
#
loop_
_entity.id
_entity.type
_entity.pdbx_description
1 polymer ?
#
loop_
_entity_poly.entity_id
_entity_poly.type
_entity_poly.pdbx_seq_one_letter_code
_entity_poly.pdbx_strand_id
1 'polypeptide(L)'
;MPVQDTGAAGAWQKILKARTTASVMHTTAHPDDEHGGVITRLARKDGARLALLTLNRGESGDNAIGSQLFDALGLIRTEELRVADRFYGVDEQYFTTVADYGFSKRLEEAFEKWGKDQVMRDVVRIIRMSRPWVLLSRFQGNQRDGHGNHQTAGLITQLAFQAAGDPAVYPEQIAEGLRPWQPFKVYMGGVRENEPWTVRIDSGEYSPYLGDSFDNLARFGLSFQRSQNSGRFNPGMGENYGYYTRVGTRLASAPEKESSIFDGLNASYSGLFATLGRRPPAGVADQLARVDGAFGRATADFTMTNPSAAVPGLAAALQFIREAVAASSGEDEALFVLAIKERQTEDAITACLSLELTATAQPAGVPDPSGPFAAFAAPPAMAAPVPGQTFEVRARLANRGRLAVAPAEITLEAATGWTATATGPADIAATVAAHDQLARRFSVAVAADAPLSTRPYFRRSGLQESRYTLDDPASFGRAASAPPLVAVARYVVEGSPVTVREVVRRREAKLPYGDVLREVRSVPRLAVTVSPAAAVIPLASASKRVELTVDLVHNAEEATSGAVTLTVPAGWSVVPPQQPFTFARAGERASYRFTVAAPAIDAKPYRVEAVATSAGRAYREGYELIDQRDLELRYLYRPSTVEVRGIDVTVLANLKVGYVMGVGDQVPEGLAQLGAQVTLLGERELASSDLSQFDAIMTGTRAYAVREDLKTNNTRLLDYVKAGGNMIVLYNTAELVPARYAPFPAENPRNSEEVSEEDSPVEILAPTQQALRWPNAITTADFDGWVEQRGSKFFSTWDAAYTPMIATFDKGQKPQHGGWLTATYGTGTYTYFAYALHRQLPYGVAGAYRITANLLALGKRPLAGR
;
A
#
# COMPACT_ATOMS: atom_id res chain seq x y z
N MET A 1 1.71 12.06 -15.63
CA MET A 1 2.23 12.59 -14.36
C MET A 1 3.29 13.64 -14.65
N PRO A 2 3.34 14.78 -13.97
CA PRO A 2 4.48 15.67 -14.04
C PRO A 2 5.72 14.92 -13.54
N VAL A 3 6.78 14.92 -14.33
CA VAL A 3 8.03 14.23 -14.00
C VAL A 3 8.90 15.21 -13.22
N GLN A 4 9.01 15.04 -11.92
CA GLN A 4 9.63 16.00 -11.01
C GLN A 4 11.17 15.95 -11.04
N ASP A 5 11.76 14.80 -11.37
CA ASP A 5 13.17 14.51 -11.19
C ASP A 5 13.92 14.33 -12.51
N THR A 6 13.44 14.96 -13.60
CA THR A 6 14.08 14.93 -14.91
C THR A 6 14.41 16.33 -15.42
N GLY A 7 15.25 16.40 -16.46
CA GLY A 7 15.69 17.64 -17.05
C GLY A 7 16.52 18.50 -16.07
N ALA A 8 16.57 19.79 -16.34
CA ALA A 8 17.37 20.72 -15.55
C ALA A 8 16.84 20.89 -14.09
N ALA A 9 15.52 20.86 -13.90
CA ALA A 9 14.94 20.92 -12.57
C ALA A 9 15.30 19.69 -11.73
N GLY A 10 15.22 18.49 -12.31
CA GLY A 10 15.65 17.25 -11.65
C GLY A 10 17.15 17.23 -11.35
N ALA A 11 17.98 17.72 -12.29
CA ALA A 11 19.42 17.84 -12.08
C ALA A 11 19.72 18.78 -10.88
N TRP A 12 19.03 19.91 -10.80
CA TRP A 12 19.15 20.81 -9.66
C TRP A 12 18.79 20.14 -8.34
N GLN A 13 17.68 19.40 -8.28
CA GLN A 13 17.27 18.66 -7.09
C GLN A 13 18.34 17.66 -6.63
N LYS A 14 18.98 16.96 -7.57
CA LYS A 14 20.07 16.02 -7.27
C LYS A 14 21.33 16.73 -6.77
N ILE A 15 21.68 17.90 -7.31
CA ILE A 15 22.78 18.74 -6.80
C ILE A 15 22.50 19.15 -5.36
N LEU A 16 21.25 19.62 -5.06
CA LEU A 16 20.88 20.04 -3.71
C LEU A 16 21.07 18.91 -2.69
N LYS A 17 20.67 17.68 -3.04
CA LYS A 17 20.84 16.50 -2.18
C LYS A 17 22.31 16.09 -2.01
N ALA A 18 23.08 16.13 -3.08
CA ALA A 18 24.48 15.74 -3.05
C ALA A 18 25.35 16.70 -2.23
N ARG A 19 25.06 18.01 -2.25
CA ARG A 19 25.92 19.05 -1.65
C ARG A 19 25.85 19.15 -0.13
N THR A 20 24.94 18.46 0.56
CA THR A 20 24.76 18.53 2.02
C THR A 20 24.77 17.15 2.66
N THR A 21 25.28 17.04 3.88
CA THR A 21 25.28 15.81 4.67
C THR A 21 24.04 15.69 5.57
N ALA A 22 23.17 16.70 5.61
CA ALA A 22 21.94 16.72 6.40
C ALA A 22 21.07 15.50 6.12
N SER A 23 20.48 14.94 7.16
CA SER A 23 19.51 13.84 7.04
C SER A 23 18.42 13.93 8.10
N VAL A 24 17.20 13.53 7.72
CA VAL A 24 16.03 13.53 8.59
C VAL A 24 15.23 12.26 8.35
N MET A 25 14.67 11.71 9.43
CA MET A 25 13.68 10.65 9.37
C MET A 25 12.36 11.19 9.88
N HIS A 26 11.34 11.16 9.02
CA HIS A 26 9.97 11.46 9.41
C HIS A 26 9.28 10.17 9.85
N THR A 27 8.55 10.20 10.98
CA THR A 27 7.87 9.02 11.53
C THR A 27 6.36 9.21 11.57
N THR A 28 5.63 8.22 11.05
CA THR A 28 4.17 8.20 10.93
C THR A 28 3.62 6.84 11.34
N ALA A 29 2.31 6.70 11.45
CA ALA A 29 1.66 5.42 11.73
C ALA A 29 1.22 4.69 10.46
N HIS A 30 0.53 5.37 9.55
CA HIS A 30 -0.03 4.82 8.30
C HIS A 30 0.46 5.59 7.08
N PRO A 31 0.38 5.01 5.88
CA PRO A 31 0.40 5.78 4.64
C PRO A 31 -0.74 6.81 4.63
N ASP A 32 -0.44 8.09 4.33
CA ASP A 32 -1.28 9.30 4.35
C ASP A 32 -1.18 10.20 5.59
N ASP A 33 -0.48 9.76 6.62
CA ASP A 33 -0.24 10.56 7.83
C ASP A 33 0.88 11.60 7.65
N GLU A 34 1.62 11.58 6.54
CA GLU A 34 2.81 12.41 6.35
C GLU A 34 2.50 13.90 6.50
N HIS A 35 3.39 14.63 7.16
CA HIS A 35 3.39 16.09 7.07
C HIS A 35 4.04 16.50 5.74
N GLY A 36 3.35 16.10 4.65
CA GLY A 36 3.89 16.10 3.29
C GLY A 36 4.58 17.40 2.88
N GLY A 37 3.94 18.56 3.13
CA GLY A 37 4.53 19.86 2.79
C GLY A 37 5.86 20.12 3.48
N VAL A 38 5.95 19.81 4.78
CA VAL A 38 7.18 19.99 5.58
C VAL A 38 8.31 19.11 5.07
N ILE A 39 8.06 17.79 4.88
CA ILE A 39 9.11 16.88 4.42
C ILE A 39 9.54 17.21 2.98
N THR A 40 8.61 17.64 2.14
CA THR A 40 8.92 18.10 0.77
C THR A 40 9.85 19.28 0.80
N ARG A 41 9.60 20.26 1.66
CA ARG A 41 10.47 21.43 1.81
C ARG A 41 11.87 21.04 2.30
N LEU A 42 11.96 20.15 3.31
CA LEU A 42 13.26 19.67 3.82
C LEU A 42 14.06 18.90 2.75
N ALA A 43 13.39 18.06 1.97
CA ALA A 43 14.05 17.27 0.93
C ALA A 43 14.41 18.10 -0.31
N ARG A 44 13.50 18.96 -0.80
CA ARG A 44 13.61 19.61 -2.11
C ARG A 44 14.17 21.04 -2.06
N LYS A 45 14.13 21.71 -0.92
CA LYS A 45 14.80 23.00 -0.71
C LYS A 45 16.13 22.84 0.02
N ASP A 46 16.10 22.20 1.20
CA ASP A 46 17.29 22.06 2.02
C ASP A 46 18.24 20.95 1.52
N GLY A 47 17.73 20.05 0.66
CA GLY A 47 18.50 18.94 0.10
C GLY A 47 18.78 17.84 1.12
N ALA A 48 18.09 17.81 2.25
CA ALA A 48 18.28 16.79 3.26
C ALA A 48 17.95 15.40 2.70
N ARG A 49 18.76 14.38 3.02
CA ARG A 49 18.39 12.99 2.80
C ARG A 49 17.20 12.66 3.69
N LEU A 50 16.09 12.28 3.09
CA LEU A 50 14.84 12.05 3.77
C LEU A 50 14.50 10.56 3.82
N ALA A 51 14.45 10.01 5.03
CA ALA A 51 13.84 8.71 5.31
C ALA A 51 12.41 8.91 5.82
N LEU A 52 11.46 8.13 5.33
CA LEU A 52 10.12 8.04 5.86
C LEU A 52 9.93 6.69 6.54
N LEU A 53 9.57 6.70 7.82
CA LEU A 53 9.24 5.51 8.59
C LEU A 53 7.75 5.51 8.90
N THR A 54 7.01 4.58 8.30
CA THR A 54 5.59 4.33 8.53
C THR A 54 5.45 3.03 9.31
N LEU A 55 4.74 3.02 10.45
CA LEU A 55 4.72 1.83 11.31
C LEU A 55 4.10 0.62 10.61
N ASN A 56 2.94 0.79 9.99
CA ASN A 56 2.21 -0.27 9.28
C ASN A 56 1.87 0.16 7.84
N ARG A 57 1.24 -0.71 7.07
CA ARG A 57 0.88 -0.45 5.67
C ARG A 57 -0.57 0.04 5.50
N GLY A 58 -1.31 0.25 6.61
CA GLY A 58 -2.70 0.68 6.61
C GLY A 58 -3.68 -0.37 6.13
N GLU A 59 -3.44 -1.63 6.49
CA GLU A 59 -4.16 -2.81 6.02
C GLU A 59 -5.64 -2.78 6.37
N SER A 60 -5.96 -2.23 7.52
CA SER A 60 -7.33 -2.22 8.06
C SER A 60 -8.08 -0.91 7.84
N GLY A 61 -7.54 -0.01 7.03
CA GLY A 61 -8.24 1.20 6.63
C GLY A 61 -9.48 0.95 5.79
N ASP A 62 -10.25 2.00 5.55
CA ASP A 62 -11.30 2.00 4.54
C ASP A 62 -10.68 2.04 3.13
N ASN A 63 -11.38 1.49 2.14
CA ASN A 63 -10.98 1.61 0.75
C ASN A 63 -12.01 2.42 -0.04
N ALA A 64 -11.63 3.60 -0.50
CA ALA A 64 -12.50 4.48 -1.29
C ALA A 64 -12.58 4.12 -2.78
N ILE A 65 -11.73 3.18 -3.26
CA ILE A 65 -11.57 2.91 -4.70
C ILE A 65 -11.80 1.45 -5.10
N GLY A 66 -12.14 0.58 -4.16
CA GLY A 66 -12.35 -0.84 -4.48
C GLY A 66 -12.77 -1.67 -3.29
N SER A 67 -12.90 -2.97 -3.55
CA SER A 67 -13.30 -3.98 -2.55
C SER A 67 -12.13 -4.58 -1.76
N GLN A 68 -10.89 -4.26 -2.13
CA GLN A 68 -9.71 -4.80 -1.47
C GLN A 68 -9.60 -4.29 -0.05
N LEU A 69 -9.51 -5.20 0.91
CA LEU A 69 -9.32 -4.95 2.33
C LEU A 69 -8.10 -5.71 2.84
N PHE A 70 -7.64 -5.36 4.02
CA PHE A 70 -6.57 -6.03 4.75
C PHE A 70 -5.25 -6.07 3.95
N ASP A 71 -4.60 -7.22 3.83
CA ASP A 71 -3.29 -7.33 3.18
C ASP A 71 -3.29 -6.80 1.73
N ALA A 72 -4.41 -6.97 1.02
CA ALA A 72 -4.57 -6.41 -0.33
C ALA A 72 -4.58 -4.87 -0.31
N LEU A 73 -5.29 -4.28 0.65
CA LEU A 73 -5.28 -2.83 0.85
C LEU A 73 -3.90 -2.32 1.29
N GLY A 74 -3.21 -3.05 2.17
CA GLY A 74 -1.85 -2.72 2.58
C GLY A 74 -0.87 -2.65 1.40
N LEU A 75 -0.98 -3.55 0.42
CA LEU A 75 -0.20 -3.50 -0.81
C LEU A 75 -0.57 -2.28 -1.68
N ILE A 76 -1.87 -1.95 -1.78
CA ILE A 76 -2.33 -0.73 -2.49
C ILE A 76 -1.74 0.52 -1.83
N ARG A 77 -1.95 0.68 -0.54
CA ARG A 77 -1.51 1.88 0.22
C ARG A 77 0.02 2.02 0.21
N THR A 78 0.76 0.90 0.25
CA THR A 78 2.22 0.92 0.08
C THR A 78 2.62 1.51 -1.27
N GLU A 79 1.97 1.12 -2.36
CA GLU A 79 2.31 1.65 -3.69
C GLU A 79 1.81 3.08 -3.89
N GLU A 80 0.66 3.44 -3.33
CA GLU A 80 0.16 4.83 -3.29
C GLU A 80 1.16 5.75 -2.59
N LEU A 81 1.67 5.33 -1.42
CA LEU A 81 2.70 6.06 -0.69
C LEU A 81 3.99 6.20 -1.51
N ARG A 82 4.46 5.13 -2.16
CA ARG A 82 5.65 5.18 -3.03
C ARG A 82 5.49 6.15 -4.20
N VAL A 83 4.28 6.35 -4.71
CA VAL A 83 4.02 7.40 -5.71
C VAL A 83 4.09 8.77 -5.07
N ALA A 84 3.47 8.98 -3.89
CA ALA A 84 3.51 10.23 -3.15
C ALA A 84 4.96 10.61 -2.76
N ASP A 85 5.77 9.65 -2.33
CA ASP A 85 7.19 9.80 -1.96
C ASP A 85 8.03 10.47 -3.05
N ARG A 86 7.73 10.19 -4.33
CA ARG A 86 8.41 10.82 -5.46
C ARG A 86 8.18 12.32 -5.49
N PHE A 87 6.99 12.79 -5.08
CA PHE A 87 6.68 14.22 -4.98
C PHE A 87 7.31 14.81 -3.73
N TYR A 88 7.28 14.10 -2.61
CA TYR A 88 7.89 14.53 -1.35
C TYR A 88 9.43 14.60 -1.45
N GLY A 89 10.04 13.82 -2.32
CA GLY A 89 11.49 13.70 -2.44
C GLY A 89 12.09 12.77 -1.36
N VAL A 90 11.34 11.74 -0.95
CA VAL A 90 11.78 10.67 -0.06
C VAL A 90 12.87 9.85 -0.74
N ASP A 91 13.97 9.61 -0.02
CA ASP A 91 15.08 8.76 -0.47
C ASP A 91 14.88 7.31 -0.05
N GLU A 92 14.29 7.09 1.12
CA GLU A 92 14.15 5.77 1.74
C GLU A 92 12.78 5.64 2.43
N GLN A 93 11.95 4.70 1.97
CA GLN A 93 10.69 4.34 2.63
C GLN A 93 10.89 3.09 3.47
N TYR A 94 10.56 3.18 4.76
CA TYR A 94 10.61 2.07 5.70
C TYR A 94 9.24 1.73 6.28
N PHE A 95 9.04 0.42 6.52
CA PHE A 95 7.92 -0.12 7.29
C PHE A 95 8.44 -1.02 8.41
N THR A 96 7.73 -1.08 9.53
CA THR A 96 7.99 -2.09 10.57
C THR A 96 7.32 -3.42 10.21
N THR A 97 7.39 -4.40 11.09
CA THR A 97 6.70 -5.69 10.91
C THR A 97 5.27 -5.71 11.42
N VAL A 98 4.78 -4.63 12.04
CA VAL A 98 3.40 -4.60 12.53
C VAL A 98 2.42 -4.39 11.38
N ALA A 99 1.29 -5.06 11.46
CA ALA A 99 0.16 -4.88 10.56
C ALA A 99 -0.92 -4.04 11.22
N ASP A 100 -1.61 -3.21 10.46
CA ASP A 100 -2.74 -2.45 10.94
C ASP A 100 -3.87 -3.40 11.38
N TYR A 101 -4.46 -3.13 12.52
CA TYR A 101 -5.56 -3.89 13.11
C TYR A 101 -6.88 -3.10 13.16
N GLY A 102 -6.92 -1.93 12.54
CA GLY A 102 -8.06 -1.04 12.49
C GLY A 102 -7.91 0.21 13.35
N PHE A 103 -8.93 1.04 13.31
CA PHE A 103 -8.96 2.24 14.14
C PHE A 103 -9.01 1.86 15.62
N SER A 104 -8.24 2.53 16.44
CA SER A 104 -8.29 2.37 17.90
C SER A 104 -8.29 3.72 18.60
N LYS A 105 -8.84 3.76 19.82
CA LYS A 105 -8.93 5.00 20.59
C LYS A 105 -7.90 5.07 21.71
N ARG A 106 -7.17 3.96 21.95
CA ARG A 106 -6.29 3.79 23.10
C ARG A 106 -4.90 3.30 22.70
N LEU A 107 -3.89 3.89 23.32
CA LEU A 107 -2.50 3.46 23.19
C LEU A 107 -2.29 2.02 23.68
N GLU A 108 -2.97 1.66 24.77
CA GLU A 108 -2.85 0.33 25.38
C GLU A 108 -3.29 -0.77 24.42
N GLU A 109 -4.34 -0.54 23.65
CA GLU A 109 -4.82 -1.48 22.63
C GLU A 109 -3.75 -1.74 21.56
N ALA A 110 -3.07 -0.68 21.08
CA ALA A 110 -1.97 -0.84 20.14
C ALA A 110 -0.84 -1.71 20.72
N PHE A 111 -0.52 -1.54 22.01
CA PHE A 111 0.49 -2.36 22.66
C PHE A 111 0.03 -3.80 22.94
N GLU A 112 -1.25 -4.01 23.17
CA GLU A 112 -1.84 -5.36 23.28
C GLU A 112 -1.76 -6.11 21.94
N LYS A 113 -2.08 -5.43 20.83
CA LYS A 113 -2.09 -6.00 19.47
C LYS A 113 -0.67 -6.21 18.90
N TRP A 114 0.19 -5.21 19.00
CA TRP A 114 1.52 -5.23 18.35
C TRP A 114 2.65 -5.73 19.26
N GLY A 115 2.52 -5.55 20.57
CA GLY A 115 3.61 -5.70 21.53
C GLY A 115 4.54 -4.48 21.52
N LYS A 116 4.55 -3.71 22.62
CA LYS A 116 5.36 -2.48 22.75
C LYS A 116 6.84 -2.72 22.42
N ASP A 117 7.43 -3.81 22.94
CA ASP A 117 8.83 -4.16 22.71
C ASP A 117 9.12 -4.47 21.25
N GLN A 118 8.19 -5.14 20.55
CA GLN A 118 8.35 -5.47 19.15
C GLN A 118 8.37 -4.22 18.25
N VAL A 119 7.43 -3.29 18.46
CA VAL A 119 7.42 -2.02 17.71
C VAL A 119 8.70 -1.23 17.98
N MET A 120 9.11 -1.18 19.24
CA MET A 120 10.33 -0.49 19.67
C MET A 120 11.58 -1.10 19.00
N ARG A 121 11.68 -2.43 18.97
CA ARG A 121 12.75 -3.20 18.33
C ARG A 121 12.88 -2.86 16.84
N ASP A 122 11.74 -2.82 16.13
CA ASP A 122 11.71 -2.53 14.70
C ASP A 122 12.12 -1.08 14.41
N VAL A 123 11.58 -0.12 15.18
CA VAL A 123 11.91 1.31 15.02
C VAL A 123 13.39 1.57 15.33
N VAL A 124 13.91 1.00 16.41
CA VAL A 124 15.35 1.08 16.75
C VAL A 124 16.21 0.51 15.63
N ARG A 125 15.80 -0.65 15.07
CA ARG A 125 16.51 -1.26 13.94
C ARG A 125 16.55 -0.34 12.73
N ILE A 126 15.43 0.28 12.36
CA ILE A 126 15.33 1.19 11.22
C ILE A 126 16.18 2.45 11.45
N ILE A 127 16.18 3.01 12.65
CA ILE A 127 17.04 4.14 12.99
C ILE A 127 18.53 3.76 12.85
N ARG A 128 18.95 2.59 13.30
CA ARG A 128 20.32 2.08 13.16
C ARG A 128 20.69 1.80 11.69
N MET A 129 19.73 1.39 10.86
CA MET A 129 19.94 1.18 9.41
C MET A 129 20.09 2.51 8.66
N SER A 130 19.20 3.47 8.90
CA SER A 130 19.14 4.74 8.18
C SER A 130 20.09 5.81 8.74
N ARG A 131 20.41 5.77 10.03
CA ARG A 131 21.28 6.73 10.76
C ARG A 131 20.91 8.20 10.48
N PRO A 132 19.65 8.62 10.73
CA PRO A 132 19.24 9.99 10.52
C PRO A 132 19.86 10.93 11.55
N TRP A 133 20.13 12.18 11.16
CA TRP A 133 20.59 13.22 12.09
C TRP A 133 19.46 13.73 12.97
N VAL A 134 18.25 13.84 12.40
CA VAL A 134 17.08 14.36 13.10
C VAL A 134 15.92 13.37 12.95
N LEU A 135 15.21 13.12 14.04
CA LEU A 135 13.89 12.50 14.04
C LEU A 135 12.81 13.58 14.06
N LEU A 136 11.84 13.44 13.18
CA LEU A 136 10.72 14.37 13.04
C LEU A 136 9.41 13.57 13.11
N SER A 137 8.79 13.47 14.28
CA SER A 137 7.54 12.74 14.43
C SER A 137 6.35 13.55 13.95
N ARG A 138 5.40 12.89 13.27
CA ARG A 138 4.11 13.49 12.93
C ARG A 138 3.25 13.71 14.16
N PHE A 139 3.33 12.81 15.14
CA PHE A 139 2.47 12.69 16.31
C PHE A 139 3.20 12.98 17.61
N GLN A 140 2.43 13.33 18.66
CA GLN A 140 2.95 13.65 19.98
C GLN A 140 3.18 12.44 20.88
N GLY A 141 2.47 11.33 20.64
CA GLY A 141 2.52 10.13 21.48
C GLY A 141 1.60 10.16 22.69
N ASN A 142 0.47 10.84 22.59
CA ASN A 142 -0.53 10.93 23.66
C ASN A 142 -1.95 10.98 23.09
N GLN A 143 -2.97 11.04 23.96
CA GLN A 143 -4.39 11.03 23.57
C GLN A 143 -4.81 12.12 22.57
N ARG A 144 -4.05 13.21 22.47
CA ARG A 144 -4.30 14.27 21.50
C ARG A 144 -4.19 13.79 20.04
N ASP A 145 -3.42 12.74 19.80
CA ASP A 145 -3.26 12.15 18.47
C ASP A 145 -4.50 11.35 18.03
N GLY A 146 -5.46 11.14 18.93
CA GLY A 146 -6.77 10.52 18.68
C GLY A 146 -6.69 9.01 18.48
N HIS A 147 -5.98 8.54 17.49
CA HIS A 147 -5.82 7.11 17.14
C HIS A 147 -4.70 6.46 17.95
N GLY A 148 -4.91 5.24 18.48
CA GLY A 148 -3.89 4.49 19.25
C GLY A 148 -2.61 4.22 18.46
N ASN A 149 -2.73 3.95 17.15
CA ASN A 149 -1.58 3.78 16.27
C ASN A 149 -0.75 5.07 16.15
N HIS A 150 -1.42 6.24 16.06
CA HIS A 150 -0.76 7.55 16.07
C HIS A 150 -0.04 7.83 17.38
N GLN A 151 -0.71 7.54 18.51
CA GLN A 151 -0.11 7.66 19.83
C GLN A 151 1.13 6.77 19.95
N THR A 152 1.06 5.54 19.42
CA THR A 152 2.20 4.61 19.38
C THR A 152 3.35 5.18 18.55
N ALA A 153 3.09 5.68 17.35
CA ALA A 153 4.13 6.25 16.50
C ALA A 153 4.88 7.40 17.19
N GLY A 154 4.13 8.33 17.81
CA GLY A 154 4.73 9.43 18.55
C GLY A 154 5.56 8.97 19.76
N LEU A 155 4.99 8.12 20.61
CA LEU A 155 5.66 7.64 21.83
C LEU A 155 6.90 6.81 21.54
N ILE A 156 6.80 5.86 20.60
CA ILE A 156 7.93 5.00 20.23
C ILE A 156 9.05 5.82 19.60
N THR A 157 8.75 6.85 18.79
CA THR A 157 9.78 7.75 18.25
C THR A 157 10.58 8.44 19.36
N GLN A 158 9.91 8.92 20.40
CA GLN A 158 10.58 9.55 21.54
C GLN A 158 11.49 8.56 22.29
N LEU A 159 10.98 7.35 22.58
CA LEU A 159 11.72 6.32 23.28
C LEU A 159 12.91 5.80 22.46
N ALA A 160 12.72 5.61 21.16
CA ALA A 160 13.74 5.12 20.24
C ALA A 160 14.90 6.11 20.04
N PHE A 161 14.68 7.41 20.27
CA PHE A 161 15.74 8.42 20.16
C PHE A 161 16.96 8.11 21.01
N GLN A 162 16.77 7.66 22.25
CA GLN A 162 17.87 7.25 23.13
C GLN A 162 18.26 5.79 22.92
N ALA A 163 17.27 4.91 22.84
CA ALA A 163 17.46 3.48 22.76
C ALA A 163 18.28 3.03 21.55
N ALA A 164 18.16 3.71 20.42
CA ALA A 164 18.91 3.35 19.21
C ALA A 164 20.43 3.62 19.36
N GLY A 165 20.81 4.53 20.25
CA GLY A 165 22.21 4.82 20.59
C GLY A 165 22.82 3.87 21.63
N ASP A 166 21.99 3.11 22.34
CA ASP A 166 22.45 2.21 23.39
C ASP A 166 22.72 0.81 22.83
N PRO A 167 23.98 0.32 22.81
CA PRO A 167 24.31 -1.01 22.32
C PRO A 167 23.72 -2.15 23.16
N ALA A 168 23.34 -1.90 24.42
CA ALA A 168 22.71 -2.88 25.29
C ALA A 168 21.23 -3.09 24.98
N VAL A 169 20.60 -2.14 24.28
CA VAL A 169 19.22 -2.27 23.81
C VAL A 169 19.23 -3.01 22.46
N TYR A 170 18.60 -4.18 22.42
CA TYR A 170 18.58 -5.07 21.26
C TYR A 170 20.00 -5.43 20.75
N PRO A 171 20.84 -6.07 21.58
CA PRO A 171 22.23 -6.41 21.26
C PRO A 171 22.35 -7.38 20.08
N GLU A 172 21.32 -8.16 19.78
CA GLU A 172 21.25 -9.01 18.59
C GLU A 172 21.39 -8.21 17.29
N GLN A 173 20.85 -6.99 17.22
CA GLN A 173 20.99 -6.12 16.05
C GLN A 173 22.45 -5.69 15.84
N ILE A 174 23.19 -5.52 16.93
CA ILE A 174 24.62 -5.21 16.88
C ILE A 174 25.42 -6.44 16.43
N ALA A 175 25.04 -7.63 16.94
CA ALA A 175 25.65 -8.89 16.51
C ALA A 175 25.41 -9.19 15.01
N GLU A 176 24.31 -8.73 14.45
CA GLU A 176 24.00 -8.79 13.01
C GLU A 176 24.77 -7.75 12.16
N GLY A 177 25.58 -6.88 12.77
CA GLY A 177 26.42 -5.89 12.11
C GLY A 177 25.85 -4.47 12.05
N LEU A 178 24.68 -4.20 12.64
CA LEU A 178 24.21 -2.82 12.80
C LEU A 178 25.05 -2.09 13.84
N ARG A 179 25.11 -0.76 13.73
CA ARG A 179 25.82 0.10 14.67
C ARG A 179 24.84 0.86 15.56
N PRO A 180 25.15 1.09 16.85
CA PRO A 180 24.40 2.01 17.68
C PRO A 180 24.38 3.40 17.02
N TRP A 181 23.21 4.01 16.95
CA TRP A 181 23.06 5.34 16.38
C TRP A 181 22.05 6.16 17.15
N GLN A 182 22.48 7.19 17.86
CA GLN A 182 21.59 8.17 18.47
C GLN A 182 21.51 9.40 17.54
N PRO A 183 20.31 9.74 17.01
CA PRO A 183 20.11 10.99 16.28
C PRO A 183 20.51 12.22 17.13
N PHE A 184 20.77 13.36 16.51
CA PHE A 184 21.19 14.57 17.24
C PHE A 184 20.01 15.26 17.92
N LYS A 185 18.84 15.23 17.30
CA LYS A 185 17.62 15.87 17.81
C LYS A 185 16.38 15.02 17.47
N VAL A 186 15.35 15.19 18.30
CA VAL A 186 14.02 14.65 18.05
C VAL A 186 12.96 15.73 18.29
N TYR A 187 12.06 15.87 17.33
CA TYR A 187 10.96 16.83 17.32
C TYR A 187 9.62 16.12 17.20
N MET A 188 8.62 16.65 17.90
CA MET A 188 7.25 16.19 17.85
C MET A 188 6.36 17.21 17.15
N GLY A 189 5.57 16.76 16.20
CA GLY A 189 4.56 17.53 15.47
C GLY A 189 3.21 17.59 16.20
N GLY A 190 2.13 17.88 15.45
CA GLY A 190 0.81 18.05 16.04
C GLY A 190 0.69 19.26 16.98
N VAL A 191 1.63 20.20 16.91
CA VAL A 191 1.70 21.44 17.69
C VAL A 191 0.96 22.55 16.94
N ARG A 192 0.18 23.36 17.64
CA ARG A 192 -0.53 24.50 17.07
C ARG A 192 0.30 25.78 17.22
N GLU A 193 0.02 26.79 16.38
CA GLU A 193 0.70 28.08 16.42
C GLU A 193 0.68 28.76 17.80
N ASN A 194 -0.43 28.68 18.52
CA ASN A 194 -0.63 29.30 19.83
C ASN A 194 -0.09 28.45 21.00
N GLU A 195 0.64 27.37 20.72
CA GLU A 195 1.27 26.49 21.70
C GLU A 195 2.79 26.70 21.71
N PRO A 196 3.49 26.27 22.76
CA PRO A 196 4.95 26.31 22.79
C PRO A 196 5.53 25.41 21.68
N TRP A 197 6.23 26.01 20.76
CA TRP A 197 6.97 25.32 19.68
C TRP A 197 8.45 25.74 19.68
N THR A 198 9.32 24.88 19.16
CA THR A 198 10.76 25.17 19.02
C THR A 198 11.10 25.68 17.63
N VAL A 199 10.56 25.03 16.60
CA VAL A 199 10.81 25.38 15.19
C VAL A 199 9.49 25.37 14.42
N ARG A 200 9.37 26.31 13.47
CA ARG A 200 8.31 26.31 12.47
C ARG A 200 8.91 26.23 11.07
N ILE A 201 8.27 25.49 10.20
CA ILE A 201 8.74 25.24 8.84
C ILE A 201 7.65 25.68 7.87
N ASP A 202 7.93 26.66 7.03
CA ASP A 202 7.01 27.12 6.00
C ASP A 202 7.08 26.19 4.77
N SER A 203 6.02 25.46 4.50
CA SER A 203 5.85 24.64 3.30
C SER A 203 5.13 25.37 2.17
N GLY A 204 4.51 26.53 2.44
CA GLY A 204 3.84 27.37 1.45
C GLY A 204 4.80 28.15 0.55
N GLU A 205 6.10 28.14 0.84
CA GLU A 205 7.13 28.79 0.05
C GLU A 205 7.13 28.28 -1.40
N TYR A 206 7.17 29.20 -2.37
CA TYR A 206 7.20 28.87 -3.79
C TYR A 206 8.61 28.54 -4.26
N SER A 207 8.74 27.46 -5.02
CA SER A 207 9.98 27.05 -5.68
C SER A 207 9.94 27.35 -7.18
N PRO A 208 10.77 28.26 -7.70
CA PRO A 208 10.82 28.54 -9.15
C PRO A 208 11.34 27.35 -9.97
N TYR A 209 12.10 26.42 -9.35
CA TYR A 209 12.57 25.22 -10.03
C TYR A 209 11.51 24.13 -10.17
N LEU A 210 10.56 24.09 -9.23
CA LEU A 210 9.47 23.11 -9.22
C LEU A 210 8.16 23.68 -9.80
N GLY A 211 8.07 25.01 -9.90
CA GLY A 211 6.92 25.71 -10.47
C GLY A 211 5.70 25.79 -9.55
N ASP A 212 5.84 25.42 -8.27
CA ASP A 212 4.78 25.48 -7.27
C ASP A 212 5.36 25.61 -5.86
N SER A 213 4.51 25.74 -4.84
CA SER A 213 4.91 25.65 -3.43
C SER A 213 5.22 24.20 -3.04
N PHE A 214 6.04 24.02 -2.01
CA PHE A 214 6.34 22.68 -1.48
C PHE A 214 5.07 22.02 -0.93
N ASP A 215 4.15 22.77 -0.36
CA ASP A 215 2.85 22.29 0.13
C ASP A 215 1.97 21.78 -1.02
N ASN A 216 1.83 22.53 -2.11
CA ASN A 216 1.04 22.10 -3.26
C ASN A 216 1.65 20.87 -3.94
N LEU A 217 2.98 20.81 -4.07
CA LEU A 217 3.66 19.65 -4.60
C LEU A 217 3.37 18.40 -3.75
N ALA A 218 3.40 18.56 -2.42
CA ALA A 218 3.05 17.49 -1.49
C ALA A 218 1.58 17.09 -1.58
N ARG A 219 0.66 18.04 -1.62
CA ARG A 219 -0.80 17.77 -1.79
C ARG A 219 -1.08 17.02 -3.09
N PHE A 220 -0.36 17.37 -4.15
CA PHE A 220 -0.45 16.66 -5.42
C PHE A 220 0.04 15.22 -5.27
N GLY A 221 1.15 14.98 -4.57
CA GLY A 221 1.62 13.64 -4.20
C GLY A 221 0.57 12.87 -3.39
N LEU A 222 0.04 13.49 -2.32
CA LEU A 222 -1.01 12.91 -1.49
C LEU A 222 -2.26 12.51 -2.29
N SER A 223 -2.58 13.20 -3.38
CA SER A 223 -3.73 12.88 -4.23
C SER A 223 -3.64 11.51 -4.91
N PHE A 224 -2.46 10.88 -4.93
CA PHE A 224 -2.29 9.49 -5.39
C PHE A 224 -2.60 8.45 -4.32
N GLN A 225 -2.75 8.84 -3.07
CA GLN A 225 -3.25 7.97 -2.00
C GLN A 225 -4.78 7.89 -2.06
N ARG A 226 -5.29 7.39 -3.18
CA ARG A 226 -6.70 7.42 -3.58
C ARG A 226 -7.58 6.54 -2.70
N SER A 227 -7.04 5.45 -2.18
CA SER A 227 -7.78 4.57 -1.28
C SER A 227 -8.28 5.29 -0.02
N GLN A 228 -7.56 6.36 0.42
CA GLN A 228 -7.87 7.13 1.62
C GLN A 228 -8.53 8.47 1.33
N ASN A 229 -8.07 9.21 0.33
CA ASN A 229 -8.54 10.56 0.03
C ASN A 229 -9.31 10.70 -1.30
N SER A 230 -9.54 9.59 -1.99
CA SER A 230 -10.27 9.53 -3.28
C SER A 230 -9.61 10.38 -4.39
N GLY A 231 -8.31 10.63 -4.31
CA GLY A 231 -7.54 11.38 -5.30
C GLY A 231 -7.83 12.89 -5.31
N ARG A 232 -8.29 13.45 -4.22
CA ARG A 232 -8.60 14.88 -4.11
C ARG A 232 -7.31 15.70 -4.08
N PHE A 233 -7.28 16.79 -4.84
CA PHE A 233 -6.23 17.78 -4.82
C PHE A 233 -6.84 19.16 -4.55
N ASN A 234 -6.46 19.76 -3.41
CA ASN A 234 -6.90 21.09 -3.00
C ASN A 234 -5.66 21.99 -2.85
N PRO A 235 -5.32 22.79 -3.86
CA PRO A 235 -4.16 23.68 -3.78
C PRO A 235 -4.36 24.75 -2.72
N GLY A 236 -3.28 25.06 -1.98
CA GLY A 236 -3.21 26.17 -1.05
C GLY A 236 -2.44 27.36 -1.64
N MET A 237 -2.55 28.50 -1.01
CA MET A 237 -1.78 29.72 -1.34
C MET A 237 -1.25 30.39 -0.07
N GLY A 238 -0.05 30.95 -0.16
CA GLY A 238 0.58 31.68 0.93
C GLY A 238 1.32 30.77 1.90
N GLU A 239 1.72 31.33 3.02
CA GLU A 239 2.47 30.65 4.06
C GLU A 239 1.66 29.50 4.66
N ASN A 240 2.33 28.36 4.89
CA ASN A 240 1.74 27.19 5.55
C ASN A 240 2.77 26.57 6.50
N TYR A 241 2.67 26.94 7.78
CA TYR A 241 3.65 26.55 8.79
C TYR A 241 3.31 25.22 9.46
N GLY A 242 4.26 24.31 9.46
CA GLY A 242 4.31 23.17 10.38
C GLY A 242 5.08 23.55 11.64
N TYR A 243 4.46 23.35 12.81
CA TYR A 243 5.05 23.67 14.12
C TYR A 243 5.51 22.40 14.82
N TYR A 244 6.72 22.47 15.41
CA TYR A 244 7.32 21.32 16.10
C TYR A 244 7.97 21.74 17.42
N THR A 245 7.87 20.86 18.42
CA THR A 245 8.55 21.00 19.70
C THR A 245 9.70 19.99 19.77
N ARG A 246 10.91 20.47 20.06
CA ARG A 246 12.06 19.62 20.34
C ARG A 246 11.91 19.01 21.73
N VAL A 247 11.84 17.67 21.80
CA VAL A 247 11.70 16.93 23.07
C VAL A 247 13.01 16.23 23.47
N GLY A 248 14.01 16.20 22.60
CA GLY A 248 15.31 15.63 22.92
C GLY A 248 16.41 16.19 22.02
N THR A 249 17.62 16.33 22.60
CA THR A 249 18.82 16.66 21.88
C THR A 249 20.04 16.09 22.58
N ARG A 250 21.07 15.71 21.83
CA ARG A 250 22.41 15.39 22.37
C ARG A 250 23.41 16.52 22.21
N LEU A 251 23.00 17.65 21.66
CA LEU A 251 23.84 18.82 21.56
C LEU A 251 24.01 19.46 22.95
N ALA A 252 25.23 19.90 23.26
CA ALA A 252 25.57 20.50 24.55
C ALA A 252 24.78 21.81 24.83
N SER A 253 24.44 22.55 23.79
CA SER A 253 23.56 23.71 23.86
C SER A 253 22.64 23.73 22.63
N ALA A 254 21.38 24.12 22.84
CA ALA A 254 20.43 24.28 21.77
C ALA A 254 19.44 25.38 22.19
N PRO A 255 19.20 26.39 21.34
CA PRO A 255 18.32 27.52 21.68
C PRO A 255 16.88 27.05 21.87
N GLU A 256 16.09 27.81 22.62
CA GLU A 256 14.66 27.52 22.81
C GLU A 256 13.88 27.66 21.49
N LYS A 257 14.24 28.64 20.68
CA LYS A 257 13.70 28.84 19.32
C LYS A 257 14.79 28.60 18.29
N GLU A 258 14.43 27.84 17.27
CA GLU A 258 15.32 27.48 16.16
C GLU A 258 14.74 27.96 14.83
N SER A 259 15.60 28.36 13.93
CA SER A 259 15.27 28.75 12.56
C SER A 259 15.16 27.54 11.63
N SER A 260 15.85 26.46 11.99
CA SER A 260 15.88 25.19 11.26
C SER A 260 16.04 24.02 12.23
N ILE A 261 15.52 22.85 11.86
CA ILE A 261 15.78 21.61 12.60
C ILE A 261 17.27 21.24 12.60
N PHE A 262 18.08 21.84 11.73
CA PHE A 262 19.52 21.61 11.63
C PHE A 262 20.36 22.66 12.40
N ASP A 263 19.76 23.62 13.11
CA ASP A 263 20.49 24.59 13.89
C ASP A 263 21.43 23.88 14.89
N GLY A 264 22.70 24.33 14.95
CA GLY A 264 23.74 23.70 15.75
C GLY A 264 24.39 22.44 15.13
N LEU A 265 23.95 22.03 13.92
CA LEU A 265 24.54 20.94 13.13
C LEU A 265 25.20 21.56 11.89
N ASN A 266 26.47 21.25 11.67
CA ASN A 266 27.14 21.68 10.45
C ASN A 266 26.96 20.61 9.36
N ALA A 267 26.05 20.85 8.43
CA ALA A 267 25.68 19.94 7.35
C ALA A 267 26.58 20.08 6.10
N SER A 268 27.70 20.85 6.16
CA SER A 268 28.73 20.82 5.12
C SER A 268 29.59 19.56 5.24
N TYR A 269 30.32 19.22 4.19
CA TYR A 269 31.30 18.11 4.26
C TYR A 269 32.42 18.40 5.25
N SER A 270 32.97 19.60 5.25
CA SER A 270 33.98 20.02 6.22
C SER A 270 33.51 19.96 7.67
N GLY A 271 32.17 20.08 7.88
CA GLY A 271 31.54 19.99 9.21
C GLY A 271 31.28 18.56 9.67
N LEU A 272 31.37 17.54 8.81
CA LEU A 272 30.90 16.17 9.06
C LEU A 272 31.51 15.57 10.34
N PHE A 273 32.82 15.55 10.45
CA PHE A 273 33.50 14.94 11.60
C PHE A 273 33.22 15.70 12.92
N ALA A 274 33.18 17.02 12.87
CA ALA A 274 32.82 17.85 14.04
C ALA A 274 31.38 17.56 14.50
N THR A 275 30.45 17.45 13.57
CA THR A 275 29.06 17.09 13.87
C THR A 275 28.95 15.68 14.46
N LEU A 276 29.74 14.72 13.96
CA LEU A 276 29.82 13.37 14.51
C LEU A 276 30.55 13.29 15.87
N GLY A 277 31.14 14.38 16.34
CA GLY A 277 31.95 14.42 17.56
C GLY A 277 33.28 13.66 17.42
N ARG A 278 33.83 13.59 16.20
CA ARG A 278 35.07 12.89 15.84
C ARG A 278 36.14 13.86 15.33
N ARG A 279 37.36 13.41 15.34
CA ARG A 279 38.46 14.11 14.67
C ARG A 279 38.71 13.47 13.32
N PRO A 280 38.80 14.23 12.22
CA PRO A 280 39.11 13.66 10.94
C PRO A 280 40.53 13.07 10.92
N PRO A 281 40.77 11.96 10.22
CA PRO A 281 42.12 11.48 9.92
C PRO A 281 42.95 12.52 9.18
N ALA A 282 44.26 12.36 9.19
CA ALA A 282 45.20 13.30 8.53
C ALA A 282 44.84 13.51 7.05
N GLY A 283 44.73 14.75 6.62
CA GLY A 283 44.40 15.13 5.24
C GLY A 283 42.92 15.09 4.89
N VAL A 284 42.06 14.39 5.67
CA VAL A 284 40.62 14.25 5.37
C VAL A 284 39.90 15.59 5.52
N ALA A 285 40.26 16.41 6.50
CA ALA A 285 39.62 17.74 6.68
C ALA A 285 39.81 18.63 5.43
N ASP A 286 40.98 18.64 4.84
CA ASP A 286 41.27 19.41 3.64
C ASP A 286 40.53 18.85 2.43
N GLN A 287 40.45 17.53 2.32
CA GLN A 287 39.64 16.87 1.25
C GLN A 287 38.18 17.26 1.34
N LEU A 288 37.58 17.20 2.54
CA LEU A 288 36.17 17.55 2.74
C LEU A 288 35.90 19.06 2.48
N ALA A 289 36.84 19.94 2.83
CA ALA A 289 36.74 21.34 2.47
C ALA A 289 36.82 21.56 0.94
N ARG A 290 37.63 20.76 0.25
CA ARG A 290 37.69 20.74 -1.24
C ARG A 290 36.38 20.25 -1.84
N VAL A 291 35.70 19.25 -1.21
CA VAL A 291 34.33 18.81 -1.62
C VAL A 291 33.35 19.98 -1.57
N ASP A 292 33.30 20.70 -0.44
CA ASP A 292 32.42 21.88 -0.30
C ASP A 292 32.71 22.94 -1.37
N GLY A 293 34.01 23.24 -1.61
CA GLY A 293 34.41 24.16 -2.67
C GLY A 293 34.03 23.71 -4.08
N ALA A 294 34.09 22.40 -4.34
CA ALA A 294 33.73 21.82 -5.63
C ALA A 294 32.19 21.90 -5.86
N PHE A 295 31.38 21.61 -4.85
CA PHE A 295 29.93 21.82 -4.92
C PHE A 295 29.57 23.31 -5.03
N GLY A 296 30.32 24.19 -4.37
CA GLY A 296 30.14 25.63 -4.54
C GLY A 296 30.29 26.07 -5.99
N ARG A 297 31.35 25.59 -6.69
CA ARG A 297 31.56 25.83 -8.12
C ARG A 297 30.45 25.21 -8.96
N ALA A 298 30.15 23.92 -8.75
CA ALA A 298 29.08 23.25 -9.50
C ALA A 298 27.74 23.97 -9.41
N THR A 299 27.41 24.49 -8.22
CA THR A 299 26.18 25.27 -7.97
C THR A 299 26.20 26.61 -8.69
N ALA A 300 27.35 27.29 -8.71
CA ALA A 300 27.51 28.60 -9.37
C ALA A 300 27.47 28.48 -10.91
N ASP A 301 28.04 27.41 -11.45
CA ASP A 301 28.11 27.16 -12.90
C ASP A 301 26.80 26.59 -13.45
N PHE A 302 25.95 26.01 -12.59
CA PHE A 302 24.67 25.42 -13.02
C PHE A 302 23.71 26.49 -13.56
N THR A 303 23.14 26.20 -14.74
CA THR A 303 21.98 26.98 -15.24
C THR A 303 20.91 26.05 -15.81
N MET A 304 19.64 26.49 -15.80
CA MET A 304 18.53 25.73 -16.36
C MET A 304 18.67 25.44 -17.85
N THR A 305 19.41 26.27 -18.58
CA THR A 305 19.67 26.11 -20.02
C THR A 305 20.94 25.30 -20.33
N ASN A 306 21.82 25.13 -19.35
CA ASN A 306 23.06 24.38 -19.47
C ASN A 306 23.44 23.65 -18.17
N PRO A 307 22.72 22.61 -17.76
CA PRO A 307 23.06 21.86 -16.56
C PRO A 307 24.45 21.22 -16.58
N SER A 308 24.95 20.87 -17.78
CA SER A 308 26.25 20.23 -17.95
C SER A 308 27.44 21.13 -17.57
N ALA A 309 27.26 22.45 -17.45
CA ALA A 309 28.28 23.34 -16.90
C ALA A 309 28.68 23.02 -15.45
N ALA A 310 27.81 22.37 -14.68
CA ALA A 310 28.10 21.91 -13.33
C ALA A 310 28.99 20.65 -13.27
N VAL A 311 29.12 19.91 -14.37
CA VAL A 311 29.79 18.59 -14.39
C VAL A 311 31.23 18.61 -13.94
N PRO A 312 32.08 19.58 -14.36
CA PRO A 312 33.47 19.62 -13.87
C PRO A 312 33.57 19.79 -12.35
N GLY A 313 32.70 20.63 -11.76
CA GLY A 313 32.63 20.82 -10.32
C GLY A 313 32.15 19.57 -9.59
N LEU A 314 31.13 18.88 -10.12
CA LEU A 314 30.59 17.64 -9.57
C LEU A 314 31.60 16.49 -9.68
N ALA A 315 32.32 16.36 -10.80
CA ALA A 315 33.36 15.34 -10.99
C ALA A 315 34.52 15.53 -10.00
N ALA A 316 34.93 16.78 -9.78
CA ALA A 316 35.93 17.10 -8.77
C ALA A 316 35.44 16.78 -7.35
N ALA A 317 34.16 17.09 -7.04
CA ALA A 317 33.55 16.74 -5.75
C ALA A 317 33.55 15.21 -5.55
N LEU A 318 33.16 14.44 -6.58
CA LEU A 318 33.17 12.97 -6.54
C LEU A 318 34.59 12.40 -6.27
N GLN A 319 35.58 12.96 -6.94
CA GLN A 319 36.99 12.55 -6.70
C GLN A 319 37.41 12.80 -5.25
N PHE A 320 37.16 14.01 -4.72
CA PHE A 320 37.51 14.35 -3.35
C PHE A 320 36.72 13.53 -2.31
N ILE A 321 35.45 13.20 -2.56
CA ILE A 321 34.68 12.27 -1.73
C ILE A 321 35.37 10.91 -1.68
N ARG A 322 35.79 10.36 -2.82
CA ARG A 322 36.48 9.07 -2.91
C ARG A 322 37.84 9.07 -2.22
N GLU A 323 38.60 10.15 -2.36
CA GLU A 323 39.85 10.34 -1.64
C GLU A 323 39.63 10.38 -0.12
N ALA A 324 38.57 11.09 0.34
CA ALA A 324 38.15 11.14 1.74
C ALA A 324 37.69 9.76 2.25
N VAL A 325 36.93 9.01 1.47
CA VAL A 325 36.50 7.62 1.78
C VAL A 325 37.73 6.73 1.97
N ALA A 326 38.69 6.77 1.03
CA ALA A 326 39.90 5.95 1.10
C ALA A 326 40.78 6.28 2.32
N ALA A 327 40.80 7.55 2.74
CA ALA A 327 41.58 8.03 3.88
C ALA A 327 40.86 7.88 5.23
N SER A 328 39.55 7.54 5.24
CA SER A 328 38.69 7.45 6.45
C SER A 328 38.52 6.02 6.98
N SER A 329 39.47 5.11 6.72
CA SER A 329 39.39 3.72 7.23
C SER A 329 39.17 3.69 8.74
N GLY A 330 38.16 2.94 9.21
CA GLY A 330 37.78 2.83 10.62
C GLY A 330 36.78 3.89 11.13
N GLU A 331 36.47 4.90 10.32
CA GLU A 331 35.50 5.94 10.66
C GLU A 331 34.11 5.59 10.08
N ASP A 332 33.46 4.50 10.58
CA ASP A 332 32.30 3.86 10.02
C ASP A 332 31.09 4.82 9.84
N GLU A 333 30.89 5.80 10.75
CA GLU A 333 29.81 6.76 10.66
C GLU A 333 30.04 7.76 9.51
N ALA A 334 31.26 8.23 9.34
CA ALA A 334 31.64 9.12 8.26
C ALA A 334 31.57 8.38 6.91
N LEU A 335 32.12 7.15 6.86
CA LEU A 335 32.06 6.29 5.66
C LEU A 335 30.62 6.01 5.22
N PHE A 336 29.69 5.78 6.16
CA PHE A 336 28.28 5.57 5.85
C PHE A 336 27.69 6.80 5.13
N VAL A 337 27.94 8.00 5.64
CA VAL A 337 27.46 9.24 5.02
C VAL A 337 28.13 9.46 3.66
N LEU A 338 29.44 9.33 3.58
CA LEU A 338 30.20 9.57 2.35
C LEU A 338 29.83 8.60 1.22
N ALA A 339 29.58 7.33 1.52
CA ALA A 339 29.10 6.34 0.54
C ALA A 339 27.71 6.70 -0.06
N ILE A 340 26.81 7.28 0.74
CA ILE A 340 25.54 7.80 0.23
C ILE A 340 25.79 9.01 -0.67
N LYS A 341 26.66 9.92 -0.24
CA LYS A 341 26.97 11.15 -0.97
C LYS A 341 27.72 10.89 -2.27
N GLU A 342 28.56 9.86 -2.32
CA GLU A 342 29.17 9.39 -3.56
C GLU A 342 28.11 9.03 -4.59
N ARG A 343 27.15 8.18 -4.24
CA ARG A 343 26.05 7.79 -5.15
C ARG A 343 25.18 8.98 -5.57
N GLN A 344 24.83 9.87 -4.61
CA GLN A 344 24.04 11.06 -4.92
C GLN A 344 24.80 12.02 -5.86
N THR A 345 26.13 12.09 -5.78
CA THR A 345 26.95 12.87 -6.69
C THR A 345 27.00 12.23 -8.09
N GLU A 346 27.10 10.90 -8.18
CA GLU A 346 27.00 10.16 -9.45
C GLU A 346 25.66 10.40 -10.14
N ASP A 347 24.56 10.38 -9.36
CA ASP A 347 23.20 10.69 -9.86
C ASP A 347 23.07 12.14 -10.37
N ALA A 348 23.70 13.10 -9.65
CA ALA A 348 23.72 14.50 -10.06
C ALA A 348 24.52 14.69 -11.37
N ILE A 349 25.67 14.05 -11.51
CA ILE A 349 26.48 14.06 -12.73
C ILE A 349 25.66 13.49 -13.92
N THR A 350 25.05 12.33 -13.72
CA THR A 350 24.24 11.65 -14.74
C THR A 350 23.09 12.55 -15.23
N ALA A 351 22.40 13.20 -14.28
CA ALA A 351 21.29 14.11 -14.62
C ALA A 351 21.79 15.38 -15.33
N CYS A 352 22.90 15.98 -14.89
CA CYS A 352 23.50 17.17 -15.53
C CYS A 352 24.00 16.87 -16.95
N LEU A 353 24.49 15.66 -17.20
CA LEU A 353 24.86 15.19 -18.55
C LEU A 353 23.65 14.89 -19.43
N SER A 354 22.46 14.84 -18.89
CA SER A 354 21.25 14.35 -19.60
C SER A 354 21.42 12.93 -20.15
N LEU A 355 22.11 12.07 -19.40
CA LEU A 355 22.22 10.65 -19.70
C LEU A 355 20.99 9.90 -19.18
N GLU A 356 20.49 8.97 -19.97
CA GLU A 356 19.34 8.13 -19.61
C GLU A 356 19.66 6.66 -19.87
N LEU A 357 19.72 5.86 -18.80
CA LEU A 357 19.79 4.42 -18.88
C LEU A 357 18.37 3.85 -18.90
N THR A 358 18.06 3.03 -19.90
CA THR A 358 16.81 2.27 -19.98
C THR A 358 17.11 0.80 -20.21
N ALA A 359 16.29 -0.09 -19.65
CA ALA A 359 16.43 -1.52 -19.85
C ALA A 359 15.04 -2.17 -20.01
N THR A 360 14.80 -2.77 -21.18
CA THR A 360 13.50 -3.34 -21.52
C THR A 360 13.65 -4.83 -21.85
N ALA A 361 12.84 -5.65 -21.20
CA ALA A 361 12.73 -7.07 -21.50
C ALA A 361 11.78 -7.30 -22.68
N GLN A 362 12.10 -8.27 -23.49
CA GLN A 362 11.32 -8.71 -24.65
C GLN A 362 11.41 -10.23 -24.82
N PRO A 363 10.46 -10.87 -25.54
CA PRO A 363 10.55 -12.29 -25.85
C PRO A 363 11.86 -12.62 -26.60
N ALA A 364 12.41 -13.81 -26.37
CA ALA A 364 13.62 -14.26 -27.06
C ALA A 364 13.41 -14.38 -28.58
N GLY A 365 14.44 -14.06 -29.34
CA GLY A 365 14.44 -14.23 -30.81
C GLY A 365 13.61 -13.22 -31.60
N VAL A 366 13.10 -12.16 -30.95
CA VAL A 366 12.39 -11.09 -31.68
C VAL A 366 13.41 -10.25 -32.44
N PRO A 367 13.29 -10.13 -33.76
CA PRO A 367 14.23 -9.35 -34.57
C PRO A 367 14.09 -7.84 -34.27
N ASP A 368 15.18 -7.11 -34.49
CA ASP A 368 15.12 -5.66 -34.43
C ASP A 368 14.16 -5.10 -35.48
N PRO A 369 13.42 -4.04 -35.11
CA PRO A 369 12.69 -3.28 -36.12
C PRO A 369 13.63 -2.83 -37.24
N SER A 370 13.19 -3.04 -38.49
CA SER A 370 13.96 -2.70 -39.67
C SER A 370 13.13 -1.83 -40.63
N GLY A 371 13.81 -1.16 -41.56
CA GLY A 371 13.17 -0.29 -42.53
C GLY A 371 12.95 1.16 -42.05
N PRO A 372 12.32 2.00 -42.86
CA PRO A 372 12.24 3.45 -42.65
C PRO A 372 11.41 3.83 -41.39
N PHE A 373 10.57 2.94 -40.88
CA PHE A 373 9.75 3.14 -39.71
C PHE A 373 10.32 2.49 -38.42
N ALA A 374 11.52 1.91 -38.47
CA ALA A 374 12.12 1.24 -37.31
C ALA A 374 12.22 2.13 -36.06
N ALA A 375 12.45 3.43 -36.26
CA ALA A 375 12.54 4.40 -35.18
C ALA A 375 11.20 4.61 -34.42
N PHE A 376 10.07 4.27 -35.06
CA PHE A 376 8.72 4.40 -34.47
C PHE A 376 8.18 3.07 -33.95
N ALA A 377 8.91 1.97 -34.12
CA ALA A 377 8.47 0.68 -33.63
C ALA A 377 8.53 0.63 -32.10
N ALA A 378 7.40 0.35 -31.44
CA ALA A 378 7.37 0.11 -30.03
C ALA A 378 8.09 -1.22 -29.69
N PRO A 379 8.79 -1.32 -28.55
CA PRO A 379 9.32 -2.59 -28.07
C PRO A 379 8.21 -3.64 -27.98
N PRO A 380 8.48 -4.92 -28.26
CA PRO A 380 7.49 -5.99 -28.14
C PRO A 380 6.92 -6.06 -26.73
N ALA A 381 5.61 -6.30 -26.62
CA ALA A 381 5.01 -6.62 -25.33
C ALA A 381 5.49 -7.98 -24.84
N MET A 382 5.66 -8.13 -23.55
CA MET A 382 6.09 -9.37 -22.90
C MET A 382 5.25 -9.62 -21.66
N ALA A 383 4.78 -10.86 -21.47
CA ALA A 383 4.18 -11.32 -20.23
C ALA A 383 5.23 -11.35 -19.08
N ALA A 384 4.78 -11.46 -17.84
CA ALA A 384 5.69 -11.71 -16.74
C ALA A 384 6.37 -13.09 -16.93
N PRO A 385 7.71 -13.20 -16.79
CA PRO A 385 8.38 -14.47 -17.01
C PRO A 385 8.04 -15.49 -15.92
N VAL A 386 8.17 -16.77 -16.27
CA VAL A 386 7.98 -17.90 -15.35
C VAL A 386 9.32 -18.63 -15.10
N PRO A 387 9.49 -19.34 -13.96
CA PRO A 387 10.64 -20.21 -13.75
C PRO A 387 10.83 -21.22 -14.90
N GLY A 388 12.08 -21.32 -15.37
CA GLY A 388 12.46 -22.14 -16.53
C GLY A 388 12.43 -21.38 -17.88
N GLN A 389 12.00 -20.13 -17.92
CA GLN A 389 11.91 -19.34 -19.14
C GLN A 389 13.21 -18.57 -19.43
N THR A 390 13.49 -18.40 -20.73
CA THR A 390 14.56 -17.51 -21.22
C THR A 390 13.93 -16.40 -22.04
N PHE A 391 14.46 -15.16 -21.87
CA PHE A 391 14.02 -13.97 -22.61
C PHE A 391 15.21 -13.05 -22.87
N GLU A 392 15.00 -11.98 -23.60
CA GLU A 392 16.06 -10.99 -23.88
C GLU A 392 15.84 -9.70 -23.11
N VAL A 393 16.92 -9.03 -22.74
CA VAL A 393 16.91 -7.65 -22.23
C VAL A 393 17.75 -6.77 -23.16
N ARG A 394 17.16 -5.66 -23.56
CA ARG A 394 17.84 -4.59 -24.28
C ARG A 394 18.06 -3.42 -23.35
N ALA A 395 19.31 -3.16 -22.98
CA ALA A 395 19.71 -2.00 -22.20
C ALA A 395 20.34 -0.94 -23.09
N ARG A 396 20.06 0.33 -22.82
CA ARG A 396 20.50 1.45 -23.64
C ARG A 396 20.86 2.63 -22.75
N LEU A 397 22.07 3.14 -22.91
CA LEU A 397 22.53 4.42 -22.37
C LEU A 397 22.44 5.48 -23.47
N ALA A 398 21.46 6.37 -23.40
CA ALA A 398 21.27 7.46 -24.34
C ALA A 398 21.88 8.75 -23.80
N ASN A 399 22.67 9.43 -24.61
CA ASN A 399 23.21 10.74 -24.31
C ASN A 399 22.39 11.83 -25.03
N ARG A 400 21.52 12.49 -24.31
CA ARG A 400 20.73 13.60 -24.86
C ARG A 400 21.42 14.96 -24.64
N GLY A 401 22.56 14.93 -23.96
CA GLY A 401 23.35 16.13 -23.62
C GLY A 401 24.38 16.50 -24.68
N ARG A 402 25.27 17.42 -24.30
CA ARG A 402 26.28 18.01 -25.20
C ARG A 402 27.66 17.46 -25.00
N LEU A 403 27.95 16.80 -23.86
CA LEU A 403 29.25 16.26 -23.52
C LEU A 403 29.31 14.78 -23.85
N ALA A 404 30.40 14.34 -24.49
CA ALA A 404 30.67 12.92 -24.69
C ALA A 404 31.12 12.26 -23.38
N VAL A 405 30.84 10.97 -23.23
CA VAL A 405 31.31 10.14 -22.12
C VAL A 405 32.05 8.91 -22.68
N ALA A 406 33.21 8.59 -22.11
CA ALA A 406 34.04 7.46 -22.57
C ALA A 406 35.10 7.08 -21.54
N PRO A 407 35.42 5.80 -21.37
CA PRO A 407 34.73 4.66 -21.95
C PRO A 407 33.37 4.43 -21.25
N ALA A 408 32.42 3.79 -21.94
CA ALA A 408 31.13 3.42 -21.38
C ALA A 408 30.84 1.93 -21.57
N GLU A 409 30.29 1.28 -20.56
CA GLU A 409 29.83 -0.12 -20.61
C GLU A 409 28.47 -0.29 -19.96
N ILE A 410 27.73 -1.33 -20.37
CA ILE A 410 26.47 -1.72 -19.74
C ILE A 410 26.55 -3.19 -19.35
N THR A 411 26.12 -3.49 -18.11
CA THR A 411 26.00 -4.84 -17.55
C THR A 411 24.61 -5.04 -16.94
N LEU A 412 24.24 -6.29 -16.61
CA LEU A 412 23.05 -6.59 -15.81
C LEU A 412 23.47 -7.24 -14.49
N GLU A 413 22.95 -6.72 -13.40
CA GLU A 413 22.96 -7.38 -12.09
C GLU A 413 21.69 -8.24 -11.99
N ALA A 414 21.84 -9.53 -11.64
CA ALA A 414 20.77 -10.50 -11.57
C ALA A 414 20.68 -11.09 -10.15
N ALA A 415 19.47 -11.28 -9.64
CA ALA A 415 19.23 -11.92 -8.35
C ALA A 415 19.51 -13.43 -8.41
N THR A 416 19.59 -14.07 -7.25
CA THR A 416 19.75 -15.54 -7.14
C THR A 416 18.67 -16.27 -7.93
N GLY A 417 19.07 -17.27 -8.70
CA GLY A 417 18.20 -18.03 -9.61
C GLY A 417 17.97 -17.35 -10.96
N TRP A 418 18.58 -16.18 -11.22
CA TRP A 418 18.55 -15.50 -12.50
C TRP A 418 19.97 -15.41 -13.08
N THR A 419 20.12 -15.60 -14.37
CA THR A 419 21.40 -15.43 -15.08
C THR A 419 21.24 -14.49 -16.24
N ALA A 420 22.19 -13.58 -16.43
CA ALA A 420 22.21 -12.65 -17.54
C ALA A 420 23.54 -12.75 -18.27
N THR A 421 23.50 -13.07 -19.56
CA THR A 421 24.67 -13.21 -20.42
C THR A 421 24.59 -12.22 -21.57
N ALA A 422 25.59 -11.39 -21.74
CA ALA A 422 25.66 -10.47 -22.87
C ALA A 422 25.68 -11.22 -24.19
N THR A 423 24.89 -10.76 -25.15
CA THR A 423 24.85 -11.33 -26.53
C THR A 423 25.38 -10.32 -27.54
N GLY A 424 26.03 -10.81 -28.59
CA GLY A 424 26.64 -9.98 -29.63
C GLY A 424 28.11 -9.60 -29.36
N PRO A 425 28.74 -8.79 -30.21
CA PRO A 425 30.11 -8.38 -30.05
C PRO A 425 30.34 -7.66 -28.74
N ALA A 426 31.39 -7.98 -28.04
CA ALA A 426 31.84 -7.23 -26.88
C ALA A 426 32.50 -5.93 -27.35
N ASP A 427 31.70 -4.95 -27.77
CA ASP A 427 32.23 -3.60 -28.01
C ASP A 427 32.60 -3.00 -26.67
N ILE A 428 33.87 -3.18 -26.35
CA ILE A 428 34.48 -2.67 -25.14
C ILE A 428 34.73 -1.19 -25.34
N ALA A 429 34.27 -0.37 -24.39
CA ALA A 429 34.67 1.02 -24.26
C ALA A 429 34.31 1.94 -25.44
N ALA A 430 33.02 1.97 -25.76
CA ALA A 430 32.51 2.95 -26.73
C ALA A 430 32.50 4.35 -26.12
N THR A 431 32.81 5.34 -26.90
CA THR A 431 32.46 6.74 -26.63
C THR A 431 30.99 6.93 -26.97
N VAL A 432 30.21 7.42 -26.01
CA VAL A 432 28.83 7.86 -26.27
C VAL A 432 28.87 9.36 -26.52
N ALA A 433 28.87 9.73 -27.80
CA ALA A 433 28.95 11.12 -28.24
C ALA A 433 27.64 11.88 -27.88
N ALA A 434 27.67 13.19 -28.05
CA ALA A 434 26.47 14.02 -27.92
C ALA A 434 25.37 13.52 -28.91
N HIS A 435 24.15 13.35 -28.42
CA HIS A 435 22.99 12.85 -29.19
C HIS A 435 23.13 11.44 -29.74
N ASP A 436 23.99 10.61 -29.14
CA ASP A 436 24.23 9.23 -29.48
C ASP A 436 23.79 8.27 -28.35
N GLN A 437 23.90 6.97 -28.56
CA GLN A 437 23.52 5.95 -27.61
C GLN A 437 24.42 4.71 -27.70
N LEU A 438 24.68 4.09 -26.55
CA LEU A 438 25.22 2.75 -26.44
C LEU A 438 24.08 1.79 -26.14
N ALA A 439 23.92 0.73 -26.93
CA ALA A 439 22.93 -0.32 -26.68
C ALA A 439 23.62 -1.66 -26.49
N ARG A 440 23.11 -2.46 -25.56
CA ARG A 440 23.59 -3.81 -25.30
C ARG A 440 22.42 -4.78 -25.08
N ARG A 441 22.60 -6.02 -25.55
CA ARG A 441 21.61 -7.10 -25.41
C ARG A 441 22.15 -8.16 -24.47
N PHE A 442 21.20 -8.76 -23.76
CA PHE A 442 21.47 -9.84 -22.84
C PHE A 442 20.43 -10.95 -23.05
N SER A 443 20.87 -12.19 -23.00
CA SER A 443 20.01 -13.34 -22.79
C SER A 443 19.86 -13.53 -21.29
N VAL A 444 18.62 -13.58 -20.80
CA VAL A 444 18.31 -13.76 -19.38
C VAL A 444 17.56 -15.06 -19.23
N ALA A 445 18.03 -15.93 -18.33
CA ALA A 445 17.36 -17.18 -17.98
C ALA A 445 16.94 -17.16 -16.51
N VAL A 446 15.72 -17.62 -16.25
CA VAL A 446 15.18 -17.84 -14.91
C VAL A 446 15.28 -19.34 -14.60
N ALA A 447 15.99 -19.74 -13.56
CA ALA A 447 16.13 -21.14 -13.19
C ALA A 447 14.75 -21.77 -12.89
N ALA A 448 14.59 -23.06 -13.15
CA ALA A 448 13.31 -23.76 -12.98
C ALA A 448 12.81 -23.80 -11.52
N ASP A 449 13.73 -23.65 -10.57
CA ASP A 449 13.50 -23.60 -9.13
C ASP A 449 13.71 -22.20 -8.52
N ALA A 450 13.86 -21.17 -9.36
CA ALA A 450 14.02 -19.79 -8.91
C ALA A 450 12.82 -19.35 -8.06
N PRO A 451 13.07 -18.64 -6.93
CA PRO A 451 11.99 -18.06 -6.15
C PRO A 451 11.14 -17.08 -6.96
N LEU A 452 9.83 -17.05 -6.71
CA LEU A 452 8.94 -16.10 -7.37
C LEU A 452 9.20 -14.70 -6.85
N SER A 453 9.73 -13.84 -7.70
CA SER A 453 10.09 -12.46 -7.32
C SER A 453 8.89 -11.52 -7.16
N THR A 454 7.69 -11.99 -7.54
CA THR A 454 6.42 -11.29 -7.27
C THR A 454 5.88 -11.55 -5.86
N ARG A 455 6.37 -12.55 -5.16
CA ARG A 455 5.93 -12.87 -3.79
C ARG A 455 6.39 -11.76 -2.85
N PRO A 456 5.51 -11.18 -2.00
CA PRO A 456 5.94 -10.32 -0.92
C PRO A 456 6.94 -11.05 -0.01
N TYR A 457 7.92 -10.32 0.50
CA TYR A 457 8.92 -10.87 1.42
C TYR A 457 8.38 -11.08 2.83
N PHE A 458 7.11 -10.74 3.06
CA PHE A 458 6.41 -10.82 4.34
C PHE A 458 5.04 -11.49 4.15
N ARG A 459 4.55 -12.13 5.20
CA ARG A 459 3.23 -12.77 5.26
C ARG A 459 2.70 -12.81 6.69
N ARG A 460 1.39 -13.03 6.83
CA ARG A 460 0.75 -13.42 8.09
C ARG A 460 -0.24 -14.56 7.84
N SER A 461 -0.53 -15.35 8.87
CA SER A 461 -1.40 -16.54 8.77
C SER A 461 -2.88 -16.16 8.71
N GLY A 462 -3.26 -15.00 9.24
CA GLY A 462 -4.63 -14.52 9.27
C GLY A 462 -4.75 -13.15 9.91
N LEU A 463 -5.96 -12.61 9.92
CA LEU A 463 -6.23 -11.25 10.42
C LEU A 463 -5.98 -11.07 11.92
N GLN A 464 -6.00 -12.16 12.68
CA GLN A 464 -5.72 -12.13 14.12
C GLN A 464 -4.22 -11.91 14.43
N GLU A 465 -3.35 -12.09 13.43
CA GLU A 465 -1.94 -11.73 13.54
C GLU A 465 -1.76 -10.25 13.18
N SER A 466 -1.51 -9.42 14.19
CA SER A 466 -1.23 -7.99 13.98
C SER A 466 0.25 -7.73 13.64
N ARG A 467 0.96 -8.74 13.15
CA ARG A 467 2.38 -8.67 12.73
C ARG A 467 2.66 -9.59 11.56
N TYR A 468 3.62 -9.19 10.75
CA TYR A 468 4.13 -9.99 9.65
C TYR A 468 5.31 -10.86 10.07
N THR A 469 5.32 -12.09 9.58
CA THR A 469 6.51 -12.94 9.52
C THR A 469 7.27 -12.62 8.23
N LEU A 470 8.59 -12.46 8.31
CA LEU A 470 9.43 -12.19 7.15
C LEU A 470 9.93 -13.50 6.55
N ASP A 471 9.60 -13.75 5.29
CA ASP A 471 10.13 -14.88 4.51
C ASP A 471 11.55 -14.57 4.00
N ASP A 472 11.89 -13.27 3.85
CA ASP A 472 13.24 -12.79 3.56
C ASP A 472 13.64 -11.69 4.58
N PRO A 473 14.33 -12.04 5.65
CA PRO A 473 14.79 -11.07 6.66
C PRO A 473 15.73 -9.98 6.12
N ALA A 474 16.44 -10.23 5.01
CA ALA A 474 17.33 -9.24 4.39
C ALA A 474 16.55 -8.07 3.75
N SER A 475 15.27 -8.28 3.46
CA SER A 475 14.36 -7.25 2.98
C SER A 475 13.65 -6.48 4.08
N PHE A 476 14.00 -6.70 5.37
CA PHE A 476 13.38 -6.00 6.49
C PHE A 476 13.29 -4.49 6.24
N GLY A 477 12.15 -3.92 6.56
CA GLY A 477 11.88 -2.49 6.47
C GLY A 477 11.55 -1.97 5.06
N ARG A 478 11.80 -2.70 4.00
CA ARG A 478 11.57 -2.23 2.63
C ARG A 478 10.08 -2.15 2.28
N ALA A 479 9.74 -1.25 1.37
CA ALA A 479 8.38 -1.17 0.84
C ALA A 479 7.99 -2.44 0.05
N ALA A 480 8.92 -3.00 -0.72
CA ALA A 480 8.75 -4.23 -1.51
C ALA A 480 10.09 -4.97 -1.67
N SER A 481 10.02 -6.25 -2.07
CA SER A 481 11.21 -7.03 -2.46
C SER A 481 12.01 -6.32 -3.55
N ALA A 482 13.33 -6.46 -3.52
CA ALA A 482 14.20 -5.87 -4.54
C ALA A 482 13.84 -6.39 -5.95
N PRO A 483 14.00 -5.57 -7.00
CA PRO A 483 13.83 -6.04 -8.37
C PRO A 483 14.90 -7.09 -8.70
N PRO A 484 14.53 -8.19 -9.40
CA PRO A 484 15.47 -9.28 -9.69
C PRO A 484 16.51 -8.95 -10.77
N LEU A 485 16.28 -7.91 -11.57
CA LEU A 485 17.18 -7.47 -12.62
C LEU A 485 17.37 -5.96 -12.58
N VAL A 486 18.64 -5.53 -12.59
CA VAL A 486 19.01 -4.12 -12.63
C VAL A 486 20.07 -3.94 -13.72
N ALA A 487 19.85 -3.01 -14.63
CA ALA A 487 20.85 -2.58 -15.59
C ALA A 487 21.81 -1.60 -14.90
N VAL A 488 23.09 -1.77 -15.18
CA VAL A 488 24.15 -0.94 -14.62
C VAL A 488 25.00 -0.42 -15.79
N ALA A 489 25.04 0.89 -15.96
CA ALA A 489 25.98 1.52 -16.87
C ALA A 489 27.10 2.18 -16.07
N ARG A 490 28.35 1.97 -16.54
CA ARG A 490 29.54 2.64 -16.02
C ARG A 490 30.14 3.46 -17.14
N TYR A 491 30.52 4.67 -16.85
CA TYR A 491 31.18 5.57 -17.80
C TYR A 491 32.18 6.49 -17.09
N VAL A 492 33.04 7.14 -17.85
CA VAL A 492 34.01 8.12 -17.33
C VAL A 492 33.68 9.49 -17.88
N VAL A 493 33.70 10.50 -17.03
CA VAL A 493 33.58 11.91 -17.37
C VAL A 493 34.56 12.73 -16.51
N GLU A 494 35.27 13.68 -17.14
CA GLU A 494 36.31 14.49 -16.47
C GLU A 494 37.29 13.64 -15.63
N GLY A 495 37.64 12.45 -16.14
CA GLY A 495 38.51 11.49 -15.46
C GLY A 495 37.91 10.73 -14.29
N SER A 496 36.65 11.01 -13.91
CA SER A 496 35.93 10.35 -12.81
C SER A 496 35.03 9.23 -13.35
N PRO A 497 35.16 7.98 -12.89
CA PRO A 497 34.20 6.92 -13.20
C PRO A 497 32.86 7.18 -12.48
N VAL A 498 31.77 6.95 -13.17
CA VAL A 498 30.38 7.17 -12.69
C VAL A 498 29.57 5.92 -12.97
N THR A 499 28.69 5.55 -12.05
CA THR A 499 27.78 4.40 -12.16
C THR A 499 26.33 4.87 -12.12
N VAL A 500 25.53 4.42 -13.07
CA VAL A 500 24.06 4.62 -13.07
C VAL A 500 23.35 3.29 -13.11
N ARG A 501 22.24 3.17 -12.39
CA ARG A 501 21.43 1.96 -12.26
C ARG A 501 19.99 2.21 -12.66
N GLU A 502 19.38 1.26 -13.38
CA GLU A 502 17.96 1.31 -13.76
C GLU A 502 17.33 -0.08 -13.69
N VAL A 503 16.12 -0.14 -13.16
CA VAL A 503 15.35 -1.39 -13.05
C VAL A 503 14.95 -1.87 -14.44
N VAL A 504 15.13 -3.17 -14.73
CA VAL A 504 14.67 -3.76 -15.99
C VAL A 504 13.13 -3.82 -15.97
N ARG A 505 12.53 -3.28 -17.04
CA ARG A 505 11.08 -3.23 -17.20
C ARG A 505 10.64 -4.02 -18.43
N ARG A 506 9.44 -4.54 -18.42
CA ARG A 506 8.75 -5.11 -19.56
C ARG A 506 7.60 -4.20 -20.00
N ARG A 507 7.30 -4.21 -21.30
CA ARG A 507 6.16 -3.51 -21.84
C ARG A 507 4.91 -4.40 -21.75
N GLU A 508 3.82 -3.85 -21.24
CA GLU A 508 2.51 -4.46 -21.19
C GLU A 508 1.51 -3.57 -21.96
N ALA A 509 0.84 -4.12 -22.96
CA ALA A 509 -0.18 -3.39 -23.70
C ALA A 509 -1.47 -3.29 -22.86
N LYS A 510 -1.94 -2.06 -22.62
CA LYS A 510 -3.18 -1.73 -21.89
C LYS A 510 -4.14 -0.97 -22.80
N LEU A 511 -4.67 -1.65 -23.81
CA LEU A 511 -5.63 -1.03 -24.73
C LEU A 511 -6.94 -0.66 -24.01
N PRO A 512 -7.54 0.52 -24.33
CA PRO A 512 -7.14 1.51 -25.35
C PRO A 512 -6.14 2.57 -24.84
N TYR A 513 -5.63 2.46 -23.62
CA TYR A 513 -4.87 3.51 -22.92
C TYR A 513 -3.38 3.54 -23.29
N GLY A 514 -2.92 2.64 -24.16
CA GLY A 514 -1.52 2.54 -24.60
C GLY A 514 -0.75 1.47 -23.84
N ASP A 515 0.51 1.75 -23.51
CA ASP A 515 1.42 0.80 -22.90
C ASP A 515 1.77 1.21 -21.47
N VAL A 516 2.00 0.22 -20.63
CA VAL A 516 2.52 0.38 -19.27
C VAL A 516 3.86 -0.35 -19.17
N LEU A 517 4.84 0.30 -18.57
CA LEU A 517 6.12 -0.33 -18.23
C LEU A 517 6.04 -0.90 -16.82
N ARG A 518 6.20 -2.20 -16.69
CA ARG A 518 6.17 -2.95 -15.43
C ARG A 518 7.55 -3.48 -15.07
N GLU A 519 7.90 -3.51 -13.79
CA GLU A 519 9.10 -4.22 -13.33
C GLU A 519 9.08 -5.69 -13.85
N VAL A 520 10.22 -6.20 -14.29
CA VAL A 520 10.34 -7.62 -14.63
C VAL A 520 10.39 -8.44 -13.36
N ARG A 521 9.36 -9.24 -13.14
CA ARG A 521 9.24 -10.13 -11.96
C ARG A 521 8.64 -11.45 -12.40
N SER A 522 9.12 -12.58 -11.82
CA SER A 522 8.63 -13.91 -12.14
C SER A 522 7.33 -14.24 -11.42
N VAL A 523 6.43 -14.91 -12.16
CA VAL A 523 5.13 -15.44 -11.67
C VAL A 523 5.09 -16.96 -11.78
N PRO A 524 4.20 -17.68 -11.07
CA PRO A 524 4.05 -19.13 -11.22
C PRO A 524 3.55 -19.48 -12.62
N ARG A 525 3.95 -20.64 -13.15
CA ARG A 525 3.49 -21.12 -14.48
C ARG A 525 1.97 -21.27 -14.56
N LEU A 526 1.37 -21.77 -13.49
CA LEU A 526 -0.08 -21.83 -13.26
C LEU A 526 -0.38 -21.22 -11.89
N ALA A 527 -1.33 -20.30 -11.83
CA ALA A 527 -1.91 -19.80 -10.59
C ALA A 527 -3.30 -20.43 -10.42
N VAL A 528 -3.60 -20.90 -9.22
CA VAL A 528 -4.86 -21.57 -8.86
C VAL A 528 -5.50 -20.79 -7.74
N THR A 529 -6.68 -20.24 -7.97
CA THR A 529 -7.48 -19.60 -6.92
C THR A 529 -8.81 -20.31 -6.78
N VAL A 530 -9.42 -20.23 -5.62
CA VAL A 530 -10.74 -20.81 -5.37
C VAL A 530 -11.61 -19.80 -4.63
N SER A 531 -12.87 -19.72 -5.03
CA SER A 531 -13.85 -18.80 -4.46
C SER A 531 -15.16 -19.50 -4.11
N PRO A 532 -15.85 -19.03 -3.05
CA PRO A 532 -15.43 -18.02 -2.09
C PRO A 532 -14.27 -18.53 -1.20
N ALA A 533 -13.53 -17.63 -0.56
CA ALA A 533 -12.45 -18.02 0.37
C ALA A 533 -12.99 -18.66 1.65
N ALA A 534 -14.18 -18.24 2.10
CA ALA A 534 -14.94 -18.91 3.16
C ALA A 534 -16.34 -19.23 2.64
N ALA A 535 -16.79 -20.43 2.89
CA ALA A 535 -18.11 -20.90 2.49
C ALA A 535 -18.93 -21.34 3.71
N VAL A 536 -20.21 -20.99 3.71
CA VAL A 536 -21.12 -21.36 4.79
C VAL A 536 -22.25 -22.26 4.27
N ILE A 537 -22.62 -23.25 5.07
CA ILE A 537 -23.76 -24.13 4.81
C ILE A 537 -24.73 -24.00 5.98
N PRO A 538 -25.98 -23.55 5.76
CA PRO A 538 -26.98 -23.55 6.81
C PRO A 538 -27.24 -24.97 7.32
N LEU A 539 -27.07 -25.22 8.62
CA LEU A 539 -27.27 -26.53 9.24
C LEU A 539 -28.72 -27.05 9.11
N ALA A 540 -29.68 -26.16 9.00
CA ALA A 540 -31.08 -26.48 8.77
C ALA A 540 -31.41 -26.84 7.29
N SER A 541 -30.52 -26.54 6.34
CA SER A 541 -30.73 -26.84 4.92
C SER A 541 -30.81 -28.32 4.66
N ALA A 542 -31.78 -28.75 3.86
CA ALA A 542 -31.89 -30.14 3.37
C ALA A 542 -30.73 -30.49 2.42
N SER A 543 -30.22 -29.51 1.69
CA SER A 543 -29.08 -29.70 0.77
C SER A 543 -27.79 -29.18 1.46
N LYS A 544 -26.95 -30.08 1.92
CA LYS A 544 -25.62 -29.79 2.48
C LYS A 544 -24.61 -29.67 1.33
N ARG A 545 -24.74 -28.66 0.50
CA ARG A 545 -23.89 -28.44 -0.68
C ARG A 545 -23.38 -27.02 -0.72
N VAL A 546 -22.20 -26.86 -1.29
CA VAL A 546 -21.58 -25.57 -1.62
C VAL A 546 -21.04 -25.60 -3.05
N GLU A 547 -21.27 -24.53 -3.76
CA GLU A 547 -20.69 -24.30 -5.08
C GLU A 547 -19.35 -23.59 -4.92
N LEU A 548 -18.31 -24.15 -5.52
CA LEU A 548 -16.97 -23.55 -5.53
C LEU A 548 -16.54 -23.31 -6.97
N THR A 549 -15.93 -22.17 -7.21
CA THR A 549 -15.31 -21.84 -8.48
C THR A 549 -13.80 -21.86 -8.33
N VAL A 550 -13.12 -22.62 -9.18
CA VAL A 550 -11.66 -22.64 -9.27
C VAL A 550 -11.25 -21.91 -10.52
N ASP A 551 -10.48 -20.84 -10.34
CA ASP A 551 -9.95 -20.06 -11.43
C ASP A 551 -8.47 -20.41 -11.66
N LEU A 552 -8.13 -20.67 -12.92
CA LEU A 552 -6.75 -20.87 -13.36
C LEU A 552 -6.28 -19.69 -14.19
N VAL A 553 -5.03 -19.30 -13.96
CA VAL A 553 -4.30 -18.36 -14.82
C VAL A 553 -3.04 -19.05 -15.34
N HIS A 554 -2.92 -19.13 -16.66
CA HIS A 554 -1.75 -19.67 -17.33
C HIS A 554 -0.78 -18.54 -17.67
N ASN A 555 0.43 -18.58 -17.11
CA ASN A 555 1.44 -17.55 -17.30
C ASN A 555 2.60 -17.99 -18.22
N ALA A 556 2.74 -19.28 -18.54
CA ALA A 556 3.80 -19.76 -19.41
C ALA A 556 3.46 -19.51 -20.89
N GLU A 557 4.47 -19.31 -21.71
CA GLU A 557 4.29 -19.14 -23.17
C GLU A 557 3.97 -20.45 -23.87
N GLU A 558 4.49 -21.58 -23.35
CA GLU A 558 4.27 -22.89 -23.92
C GLU A 558 2.88 -23.43 -23.58
N ALA A 559 2.28 -24.14 -24.52
CA ALA A 559 1.01 -24.81 -24.31
C ALA A 559 1.06 -25.74 -23.09
N THR A 560 0.01 -25.71 -22.28
CA THR A 560 -0.07 -26.48 -21.03
C THR A 560 -1.44 -27.15 -20.90
N SER A 561 -1.45 -28.45 -20.59
CA SER A 561 -2.67 -29.22 -20.34
C SER A 561 -2.59 -29.94 -19.00
N GLY A 562 -3.77 -30.27 -18.45
CA GLY A 562 -3.84 -30.92 -17.16
C GLY A 562 -5.26 -31.11 -16.65
N ALA A 563 -5.39 -31.25 -15.36
CA ALA A 563 -6.70 -31.37 -14.71
C ALA A 563 -6.76 -30.63 -13.37
N VAL A 564 -7.94 -30.10 -13.04
CA VAL A 564 -8.27 -29.52 -11.74
C VAL A 564 -9.06 -30.53 -10.92
N THR A 565 -8.72 -30.69 -9.65
CA THR A 565 -9.41 -31.49 -8.67
C THR A 565 -9.61 -30.73 -7.37
N LEU A 566 -10.56 -31.16 -6.54
CA LEU A 566 -10.71 -30.71 -5.18
C LEU A 566 -10.36 -31.83 -4.20
N THR A 567 -9.51 -31.52 -3.23
CA THR A 567 -9.28 -32.37 -2.06
C THR A 567 -10.26 -31.95 -0.98
N VAL A 568 -11.09 -32.89 -0.52
CA VAL A 568 -12.16 -32.65 0.45
C VAL A 568 -12.01 -33.56 1.68
N PRO A 569 -12.63 -33.24 2.81
CA PRO A 569 -12.67 -34.10 3.99
C PRO A 569 -13.27 -35.48 3.71
N ALA A 570 -12.92 -36.50 4.53
CA ALA A 570 -13.44 -37.83 4.39
C ALA A 570 -14.99 -37.86 4.47
N GLY A 571 -15.61 -38.61 3.57
CA GLY A 571 -17.07 -38.72 3.48
C GLY A 571 -17.76 -37.60 2.69
N TRP A 572 -17.03 -36.58 2.25
CA TRP A 572 -17.55 -35.58 1.33
C TRP A 572 -17.39 -36.05 -0.13
N SER A 573 -18.17 -35.49 -1.02
CA SER A 573 -18.09 -35.79 -2.45
C SER A 573 -18.05 -34.51 -3.30
N VAL A 574 -17.47 -34.64 -4.49
CA VAL A 574 -17.24 -33.54 -5.43
C VAL A 574 -17.82 -33.91 -6.79
N VAL A 575 -18.57 -33.00 -7.37
CA VAL A 575 -19.14 -33.15 -8.73
C VAL A 575 -18.82 -31.90 -9.57
N PRO A 576 -18.20 -32.10 -10.73
CA PRO A 576 -17.57 -33.30 -11.23
C PRO A 576 -16.29 -33.64 -10.41
N PRO A 577 -15.80 -34.90 -10.40
CA PRO A 577 -14.62 -35.26 -9.60
C PRO A 577 -13.33 -34.61 -10.09
N GLN A 578 -13.26 -34.25 -11.38
CA GLN A 578 -12.15 -33.52 -11.98
C GLN A 578 -12.64 -32.77 -13.23
N GLN A 579 -11.91 -31.71 -13.61
CA GLN A 579 -12.15 -31.02 -14.86
C GLN A 579 -10.82 -30.83 -15.62
N PRO A 580 -10.76 -31.18 -16.94
CA PRO A 580 -9.57 -30.99 -17.73
C PRO A 580 -9.40 -29.52 -18.12
N PHE A 581 -8.15 -29.10 -18.32
CA PHE A 581 -7.83 -27.79 -18.91
C PHE A 581 -6.77 -27.92 -20.01
N THR A 582 -6.80 -26.99 -20.94
CA THR A 582 -5.78 -26.81 -21.96
C THR A 582 -5.65 -25.32 -22.24
N PHE A 583 -4.43 -24.83 -22.21
CA PHE A 583 -4.05 -23.46 -22.53
C PHE A 583 -3.02 -23.48 -23.65
N ALA A 584 -3.13 -22.55 -24.59
CA ALA A 584 -2.24 -22.44 -25.74
C ALA A 584 -1.14 -21.38 -25.55
N ARG A 585 -1.39 -20.36 -24.72
CA ARG A 585 -0.52 -19.20 -24.57
C ARG A 585 -0.62 -18.54 -23.21
N ALA A 586 0.38 -17.72 -22.85
CA ALA A 586 0.38 -16.93 -21.64
C ALA A 586 -0.81 -15.96 -21.56
N GLY A 587 -1.32 -15.75 -20.34
CA GLY A 587 -2.44 -14.88 -20.04
C GLY A 587 -3.82 -15.50 -20.19
N GLU A 588 -3.91 -16.73 -20.69
CA GLU A 588 -5.20 -17.44 -20.76
C GLU A 588 -5.72 -17.78 -19.38
N ARG A 589 -7.05 -17.71 -19.23
CA ARG A 589 -7.77 -17.94 -17.97
C ARG A 589 -8.93 -18.88 -18.21
N ALA A 590 -9.25 -19.69 -17.21
CA ALA A 590 -10.43 -20.54 -17.21
C ALA A 590 -11.00 -20.67 -15.80
N SER A 591 -12.32 -20.79 -15.71
CA SER A 591 -13.07 -20.95 -14.46
C SER A 591 -13.80 -22.28 -14.47
N TYR A 592 -13.66 -23.04 -13.40
CA TYR A 592 -14.22 -24.38 -13.25
C TYR A 592 -15.13 -24.44 -12.03
N ARG A 593 -16.38 -24.86 -12.22
CA ARG A 593 -17.35 -24.97 -11.14
C ARG A 593 -17.38 -26.39 -10.60
N PHE A 594 -17.44 -26.50 -9.28
CA PHE A 594 -17.56 -27.76 -8.55
C PHE A 594 -18.65 -27.64 -7.49
N THR A 595 -19.49 -28.66 -7.39
CA THR A 595 -20.43 -28.83 -6.30
C THR A 595 -19.82 -29.75 -5.26
N VAL A 596 -19.63 -29.29 -4.05
CA VAL A 596 -19.13 -30.08 -2.92
C VAL A 596 -20.29 -30.43 -2.01
N ALA A 597 -20.52 -31.71 -1.78
CA ALA A 597 -21.53 -32.21 -0.84
C ALA A 597 -20.87 -32.60 0.49
N ALA A 598 -21.39 -32.01 1.58
CA ALA A 598 -20.88 -32.14 2.94
C ALA A 598 -21.95 -32.75 3.90
N PRO A 599 -22.30 -34.03 3.78
CA PRO A 599 -23.47 -34.62 4.45
C PRO A 599 -23.44 -34.55 5.96
N ALA A 600 -22.25 -34.54 6.57
CA ALA A 600 -22.05 -34.53 8.02
C ALA A 600 -21.27 -33.27 8.49
N ILE A 601 -21.67 -32.09 8.01
CA ILE A 601 -21.06 -30.82 8.42
C ILE A 601 -21.57 -30.34 9.80
N ASP A 602 -20.67 -29.82 10.62
CA ASP A 602 -20.95 -29.16 11.88
C ASP A 602 -20.37 -27.72 11.87
N ALA A 603 -20.37 -27.05 13.02
CA ALA A 603 -19.94 -25.64 13.13
C ALA A 603 -18.41 -25.44 13.06
N LYS A 604 -17.62 -26.51 13.11
CA LYS A 604 -16.16 -26.34 12.98
C LYS A 604 -15.71 -26.10 11.53
N PRO A 605 -14.56 -25.50 11.33
CA PRO A 605 -14.02 -25.27 9.99
C PRO A 605 -13.56 -26.57 9.33
N TYR A 606 -13.90 -26.74 8.07
CA TYR A 606 -13.43 -27.82 7.21
C TYR A 606 -12.67 -27.21 6.03
N ARG A 607 -11.51 -27.78 5.70
CA ARG A 607 -10.67 -27.29 4.60
C ARG A 607 -10.93 -28.08 3.32
N VAL A 608 -11.19 -27.36 2.25
CA VAL A 608 -11.23 -27.87 0.87
C VAL A 608 -10.07 -27.21 0.11
N GLU A 609 -9.30 -28.00 -0.65
CA GLU A 609 -8.15 -27.49 -1.40
C GLU A 609 -8.32 -27.78 -2.89
N ALA A 610 -8.17 -26.75 -3.73
CA ALA A 610 -8.11 -26.91 -5.17
C ALA A 610 -6.68 -27.22 -5.63
N VAL A 611 -6.53 -28.18 -6.50
CA VAL A 611 -5.24 -28.61 -7.04
C VAL A 611 -5.32 -28.70 -8.55
N ALA A 612 -4.48 -27.94 -9.25
CA ALA A 612 -4.26 -28.12 -10.68
C ALA A 612 -2.99 -28.98 -10.88
N THR A 613 -3.09 -30.02 -11.69
CA THR A 613 -1.97 -30.91 -12.00
C THR A 613 -1.64 -30.83 -13.47
N SER A 614 -0.38 -30.58 -13.82
CA SER A 614 0.12 -30.54 -15.19
C SER A 614 1.54 -31.11 -15.25
N ALA A 615 1.82 -31.98 -16.21
CA ALA A 615 3.13 -32.60 -16.41
C ALA A 615 3.73 -33.22 -15.11
N GLY A 616 2.89 -33.80 -14.26
CA GLY A 616 3.28 -34.42 -12.98
C GLY A 616 3.55 -33.42 -11.84
N ARG A 617 3.41 -32.11 -12.07
CA ARG A 617 3.56 -31.05 -11.06
C ARG A 617 2.20 -30.59 -10.56
N ALA A 618 2.04 -30.44 -9.25
CA ALA A 618 0.85 -29.91 -8.60
C ALA A 618 1.01 -28.43 -8.28
N TYR A 619 -0.03 -27.64 -8.56
CA TYR A 619 -0.15 -26.23 -8.24
C TYR A 619 -1.29 -26.05 -7.26
N ARG A 620 -1.00 -25.39 -6.12
CA ARG A 620 -1.87 -25.31 -4.93
C ARG A 620 -2.01 -23.90 -4.39
N GLU A 621 -1.60 -22.91 -5.16
CA GLU A 621 -1.67 -21.52 -4.80
C GLU A 621 -1.93 -20.64 -6.01
N GLY A 622 -2.50 -19.50 -5.76
CA GLY A 622 -2.67 -18.46 -6.73
C GLY A 622 -2.40 -17.09 -6.10
N TYR A 623 -2.82 -16.06 -6.79
CA TYR A 623 -2.65 -14.70 -6.32
C TYR A 623 -3.84 -13.83 -6.69
N GLU A 624 -4.14 -12.88 -5.83
CA GLU A 624 -4.94 -11.71 -6.16
C GLU A 624 -4.01 -10.67 -6.79
N LEU A 625 -4.41 -10.17 -7.96
CA LEU A 625 -3.65 -9.16 -8.69
C LEU A 625 -4.05 -7.77 -8.22
N ILE A 626 -3.11 -7.03 -7.66
CA ILE A 626 -3.27 -5.63 -7.27
C ILE A 626 -2.82 -4.78 -8.46
N ASP A 627 -3.77 -4.37 -9.30
CA ASP A 627 -3.53 -3.59 -10.52
C ASP A 627 -4.38 -2.31 -10.50
N GLN A 628 -3.96 -1.35 -9.70
CA GLN A 628 -4.59 -0.04 -9.64
C GLN A 628 -3.89 0.94 -10.59
N ARG A 629 -4.66 1.89 -11.12
CA ARG A 629 -4.13 2.91 -12.02
C ARG A 629 -2.99 3.70 -11.38
N ASP A 630 -1.92 3.91 -12.12
CA ASP A 630 -0.71 4.65 -11.75
C ASP A 630 0.18 3.98 -10.70
N LEU A 631 -0.19 2.79 -10.20
CA LEU A 631 0.59 2.02 -9.23
C LEU A 631 1.40 0.91 -9.92
N GLU A 632 2.48 0.49 -9.27
CA GLU A 632 3.21 -0.72 -9.70
C GLU A 632 2.38 -1.96 -9.37
N LEU A 633 2.48 -2.96 -10.22
CA LEU A 633 1.74 -4.21 -10.11
C LEU A 633 2.23 -5.02 -8.90
N ARG A 634 1.31 -5.47 -8.03
CA ARG A 634 1.62 -6.32 -6.89
C ARG A 634 0.76 -7.58 -6.89
N TYR A 635 1.23 -8.59 -6.18
CA TYR A 635 0.63 -9.92 -6.14
C TYR A 635 0.46 -10.35 -4.69
N LEU A 636 -0.78 -10.58 -4.27
CA LEU A 636 -1.08 -11.14 -2.96
C LEU A 636 -1.31 -12.65 -3.11
N TYR A 637 -0.32 -13.44 -2.71
CA TYR A 637 -0.37 -14.89 -2.80
C TYR A 637 -1.28 -15.49 -1.73
N ARG A 638 -2.09 -16.47 -2.14
CA ARG A 638 -2.96 -17.22 -1.24
C ARG A 638 -2.94 -18.70 -1.61
N PRO A 639 -2.97 -19.62 -0.63
CA PRO A 639 -3.27 -21.03 -0.88
C PRO A 639 -4.61 -21.16 -1.58
N SER A 640 -4.75 -22.13 -2.49
CA SER A 640 -6.01 -22.42 -3.18
C SER A 640 -6.96 -23.24 -2.28
N THR A 641 -7.30 -22.65 -1.12
CA THR A 641 -8.12 -23.33 -0.08
C THR A 641 -9.35 -22.53 0.26
N VAL A 642 -10.44 -23.25 0.57
CA VAL A 642 -11.69 -22.71 1.10
C VAL A 642 -11.90 -23.28 2.48
N GLU A 643 -12.29 -22.44 3.42
CA GLU A 643 -12.81 -22.88 4.71
C GLU A 643 -14.33 -23.01 4.63
N VAL A 644 -14.85 -24.19 4.84
CA VAL A 644 -16.30 -24.49 4.82
C VAL A 644 -16.78 -24.73 6.23
N ARG A 645 -17.85 -24.01 6.65
CA ARG A 645 -18.45 -24.14 7.99
C ARG A 645 -19.96 -24.38 7.91
N GLY A 646 -20.47 -25.23 8.80
CA GLY A 646 -21.88 -25.26 9.07
C GLY A 646 -22.30 -24.10 9.99
N ILE A 647 -23.38 -23.42 9.66
CA ILE A 647 -23.90 -22.32 10.50
C ILE A 647 -25.34 -22.63 10.90
N ASP A 648 -25.66 -22.50 12.20
CA ASP A 648 -27.04 -22.56 12.69
C ASP A 648 -27.77 -21.27 12.32
N VAL A 649 -28.27 -21.22 11.11
CA VAL A 649 -29.04 -20.09 10.57
C VAL A 649 -30.30 -20.59 9.88
N THR A 650 -31.42 -19.98 10.23
CA THR A 650 -32.69 -20.14 9.53
C THR A 650 -32.81 -19.05 8.48
N VAL A 651 -33.06 -19.43 7.25
CA VAL A 651 -33.23 -18.53 6.09
C VAL A 651 -34.59 -18.76 5.46
N LEU A 652 -35.19 -17.69 4.95
CA LEU A 652 -36.40 -17.78 4.14
C LEU A 652 -36.03 -18.26 2.73
N ALA A 653 -36.80 -19.21 2.21
CA ALA A 653 -36.54 -19.73 0.87
C ALA A 653 -36.90 -18.71 -0.23
N ASN A 654 -36.14 -18.78 -1.34
CA ASN A 654 -36.39 -18.04 -2.58
C ASN A 654 -36.45 -16.52 -2.44
N LEU A 655 -35.69 -15.94 -1.50
CA LEU A 655 -35.57 -14.49 -1.37
C LEU A 655 -34.92 -13.87 -2.61
N LYS A 656 -35.57 -12.85 -3.17
CA LYS A 656 -35.00 -12.02 -4.26
C LYS A 656 -34.49 -10.73 -3.69
N VAL A 657 -33.20 -10.50 -3.84
CA VAL A 657 -32.52 -9.33 -3.27
C VAL A 657 -31.94 -8.47 -4.39
N GLY A 658 -32.37 -7.21 -4.45
CA GLY A 658 -31.71 -6.19 -5.25
C GLY A 658 -30.51 -5.62 -4.48
N TYR A 659 -29.33 -5.61 -5.06
CA TYR A 659 -28.14 -5.07 -4.42
C TYR A 659 -27.55 -3.91 -5.22
N VAL A 660 -27.43 -2.75 -4.59
CA VAL A 660 -26.78 -1.56 -5.19
C VAL A 660 -25.34 -1.53 -4.70
N MET A 661 -24.42 -1.99 -5.54
CA MET A 661 -22.98 -1.98 -5.21
C MET A 661 -22.48 -0.55 -4.98
N GLY A 662 -21.70 -0.35 -3.93
CA GLY A 662 -21.00 0.90 -3.66
C GLY A 662 -19.58 0.92 -4.26
N VAL A 663 -18.57 1.21 -3.45
CA VAL A 663 -17.15 1.17 -3.88
C VAL A 663 -16.65 -0.23 -4.20
N GLY A 664 -17.38 -1.24 -3.80
CA GLY A 664 -17.11 -2.68 -3.96
C GLY A 664 -17.08 -3.37 -2.60
N ASP A 665 -17.73 -4.52 -2.52
CA ASP A 665 -17.71 -5.43 -1.37
C ASP A 665 -18.13 -6.84 -1.79
N GLN A 666 -18.00 -7.82 -0.88
CA GLN A 666 -18.36 -9.22 -1.11
C GLN A 666 -19.67 -9.62 -0.39
N VAL A 667 -20.49 -8.67 -0.04
CA VAL A 667 -21.81 -8.93 0.60
C VAL A 667 -22.71 -9.75 -0.32
N PRO A 668 -22.82 -9.47 -1.65
CA PRO A 668 -23.64 -10.27 -2.56
C PRO A 668 -23.33 -11.76 -2.52
N GLU A 669 -22.04 -12.14 -2.41
CA GLU A 669 -21.62 -13.54 -2.30
C GLU A 669 -22.11 -14.16 -0.99
N GLY A 670 -22.04 -13.42 0.12
CA GLY A 670 -22.57 -13.85 1.41
C GLY A 670 -24.08 -14.06 1.36
N LEU A 671 -24.82 -13.17 0.69
CA LEU A 671 -26.27 -13.31 0.47
C LEU A 671 -26.62 -14.56 -0.37
N ALA A 672 -25.83 -14.82 -1.41
CA ALA A 672 -26.01 -16.01 -2.25
C ALA A 672 -25.76 -17.32 -1.46
N GLN A 673 -24.80 -17.32 -0.53
CA GLN A 673 -24.56 -18.48 0.36
C GLN A 673 -25.74 -18.76 1.31
N LEU A 674 -26.52 -17.73 1.67
CA LEU A 674 -27.79 -17.90 2.37
C LEU A 674 -28.92 -18.38 1.48
N GLY A 675 -28.69 -18.60 0.18
CA GLY A 675 -29.67 -19.04 -0.79
C GLY A 675 -30.54 -17.92 -1.38
N ALA A 676 -30.17 -16.67 -1.19
CA ALA A 676 -30.85 -15.54 -1.83
C ALA A 676 -30.50 -15.41 -3.33
N GLN A 677 -31.48 -15.05 -4.13
CA GLN A 677 -31.28 -14.71 -5.54
C GLN A 677 -30.91 -13.22 -5.61
N VAL A 678 -29.61 -12.94 -5.79
CA VAL A 678 -29.08 -11.57 -5.79
C VAL A 678 -29.04 -11.02 -7.21
N THR A 679 -29.61 -9.83 -7.40
CA THR A 679 -29.53 -9.06 -8.65
C THR A 679 -28.81 -7.75 -8.37
N LEU A 680 -27.69 -7.51 -9.07
CA LEU A 680 -27.01 -6.21 -8.99
C LEU A 680 -27.81 -5.15 -9.72
N LEU A 681 -28.15 -4.06 -9.02
CA LEU A 681 -28.92 -2.94 -9.56
C LEU A 681 -27.97 -1.87 -10.09
N GLY A 682 -27.91 -1.76 -11.41
CA GLY A 682 -27.20 -0.69 -12.11
C GLY A 682 -28.12 0.53 -12.32
N GLU A 683 -27.60 1.51 -13.07
CA GLU A 683 -28.33 2.75 -13.42
C GLU A 683 -29.68 2.47 -14.08
N ARG A 684 -29.71 1.54 -15.04
CA ARG A 684 -30.89 1.17 -15.77
C ARG A 684 -31.96 0.55 -14.85
N GLU A 685 -31.55 -0.38 -14.00
CA GLU A 685 -32.47 -1.07 -13.07
C GLU A 685 -33.04 -0.08 -12.07
N LEU A 686 -32.22 0.81 -11.50
CA LEU A 686 -32.68 1.85 -10.58
C LEU A 686 -33.64 2.85 -11.24
N ALA A 687 -33.42 3.19 -12.52
CA ALA A 687 -34.22 4.16 -13.23
C ALA A 687 -35.59 3.61 -13.71
N SER A 688 -35.64 2.34 -14.10
CA SER A 688 -36.79 1.85 -14.86
C SER A 688 -37.36 0.48 -14.47
N SER A 689 -36.61 -0.35 -13.72
CA SER A 689 -37.13 -1.68 -13.35
C SER A 689 -38.26 -1.62 -12.33
N ASP A 690 -39.11 -2.65 -12.33
CA ASP A 690 -40.08 -2.86 -11.27
C ASP A 690 -39.37 -3.33 -10.00
N LEU A 691 -39.28 -2.43 -9.00
CA LEU A 691 -38.61 -2.73 -7.74
C LEU A 691 -39.41 -3.65 -6.83
N SER A 692 -40.77 -3.75 -7.05
CA SER A 692 -41.64 -4.58 -6.21
C SER A 692 -41.39 -6.08 -6.36
N GLN A 693 -40.62 -6.48 -7.38
CA GLN A 693 -40.18 -7.87 -7.54
C GLN A 693 -39.18 -8.34 -6.49
N PHE A 694 -38.51 -7.42 -5.78
CA PHE A 694 -37.52 -7.74 -4.76
C PHE A 694 -38.18 -7.81 -3.38
N ASP A 695 -37.79 -8.83 -2.62
CA ASP A 695 -38.18 -8.98 -1.21
C ASP A 695 -37.41 -8.04 -0.30
N ALA A 696 -36.16 -7.71 -0.69
CA ALA A 696 -35.34 -6.70 -0.06
C ALA A 696 -34.45 -5.99 -1.10
N ILE A 697 -34.17 -4.70 -0.87
CA ILE A 697 -33.16 -3.96 -1.60
C ILE A 697 -32.09 -3.52 -0.59
N MET A 698 -30.83 -3.82 -0.87
CA MET A 698 -29.69 -3.49 -0.01
C MET A 698 -28.72 -2.58 -0.75
N THR A 699 -28.21 -1.53 -0.09
CA THR A 699 -27.14 -0.70 -0.63
C THR A 699 -25.81 -1.10 0.03
N GLY A 700 -24.80 -1.29 -0.79
CA GLY A 700 -23.44 -1.64 -0.34
C GLY A 700 -22.70 -0.49 0.31
N THR A 701 -21.46 -0.80 0.69
CA THR A 701 -20.58 0.14 1.40
C THR A 701 -20.31 1.40 0.57
N ARG A 702 -20.49 2.58 1.20
CA ARG A 702 -20.26 3.90 0.60
C ARG A 702 -21.02 4.13 -0.73
N ALA A 703 -22.15 3.47 -0.94
CA ALA A 703 -22.91 3.57 -2.19
C ALA A 703 -23.33 5.02 -2.48
N TYR A 704 -23.75 5.77 -1.48
CA TYR A 704 -24.13 7.18 -1.65
C TYR A 704 -22.94 8.12 -1.89
N ALA A 705 -21.69 7.67 -1.69
CA ALA A 705 -20.51 8.45 -2.03
C ALA A 705 -20.17 8.37 -3.54
N VAL A 706 -20.43 7.21 -4.19
CA VAL A 706 -19.93 6.91 -5.54
C VAL A 706 -21.02 6.69 -6.60
N ARG A 707 -22.32 6.57 -6.21
CA ARG A 707 -23.42 6.26 -7.11
C ARG A 707 -24.39 7.45 -7.24
N GLU A 708 -24.17 8.28 -8.27
CA GLU A 708 -25.08 9.39 -8.57
C GLU A 708 -26.46 8.93 -9.05
N ASP A 709 -26.52 7.80 -9.75
CA ASP A 709 -27.76 7.14 -10.16
C ASP A 709 -28.61 6.68 -8.98
N LEU A 710 -27.97 6.20 -7.89
CA LEU A 710 -28.67 5.89 -6.63
C LEU A 710 -29.29 7.14 -6.03
N LYS A 711 -28.55 8.25 -5.93
CA LYS A 711 -29.05 9.52 -5.40
C LYS A 711 -30.20 10.06 -6.24
N THR A 712 -30.07 10.01 -7.57
CA THR A 712 -31.09 10.49 -8.51
C THR A 712 -32.38 9.68 -8.41
N ASN A 713 -32.30 8.38 -8.24
CA ASN A 713 -33.43 7.47 -8.17
C ASN A 713 -33.90 7.15 -6.74
N ASN A 714 -33.39 7.85 -5.72
CA ASN A 714 -33.67 7.54 -4.30
C ASN A 714 -35.16 7.64 -3.96
N THR A 715 -35.92 8.55 -4.61
CA THR A 715 -37.37 8.65 -4.42
C THR A 715 -38.07 7.35 -4.77
N ARG A 716 -37.67 6.67 -5.86
CA ARG A 716 -38.24 5.37 -6.24
C ARG A 716 -38.01 4.30 -5.20
N LEU A 717 -36.83 4.32 -4.55
CA LEU A 717 -36.48 3.40 -3.47
C LEU A 717 -37.33 3.68 -2.21
N LEU A 718 -37.55 4.95 -1.87
CA LEU A 718 -38.46 5.32 -0.76
C LEU A 718 -39.92 4.97 -1.09
N ASP A 719 -40.36 5.14 -2.33
CA ASP A 719 -41.71 4.72 -2.77
C ASP A 719 -41.86 3.20 -2.69
N TYR A 720 -40.82 2.43 -3.07
CA TYR A 720 -40.79 0.98 -2.88
C TYR A 720 -40.99 0.61 -1.40
N VAL A 721 -40.24 1.28 -0.48
CA VAL A 721 -40.44 1.06 0.96
C VAL A 721 -41.84 1.42 1.40
N LYS A 722 -42.34 2.59 0.99
CA LYS A 722 -43.70 3.07 1.34
C LYS A 722 -44.80 2.10 0.91
N ALA A 723 -44.59 1.41 -0.21
CA ALA A 723 -45.49 0.40 -0.76
C ALA A 723 -45.36 -0.99 -0.10
N GLY A 724 -44.50 -1.19 0.86
CA GLY A 724 -44.35 -2.45 1.60
C GLY A 724 -42.97 -3.14 1.41
N GLY A 725 -42.06 -2.54 0.66
CA GLY A 725 -40.69 -3.05 0.45
C GLY A 725 -39.81 -2.96 1.68
N ASN A 726 -38.71 -3.70 1.67
CA ASN A 726 -37.69 -3.72 2.71
C ASN A 726 -36.38 -3.16 2.17
N MET A 727 -35.96 -2.00 2.66
CA MET A 727 -34.69 -1.36 2.26
C MET A 727 -33.70 -1.40 3.41
N ILE A 728 -32.48 -1.86 3.10
CA ILE A 728 -31.35 -1.96 4.05
C ILE A 728 -30.21 -1.12 3.51
N VAL A 729 -29.83 -0.10 4.27
CA VAL A 729 -28.70 0.78 3.92
C VAL A 729 -27.54 0.43 4.81
N LEU A 730 -26.48 -0.16 4.21
CA LEU A 730 -25.26 -0.50 4.93
C LEU A 730 -24.42 0.75 5.19
N TYR A 731 -23.26 0.56 5.82
CA TYR A 731 -22.28 1.58 6.09
C TYR A 731 -22.13 2.61 4.96
N ASN A 732 -22.35 3.88 5.26
CA ASN A 732 -22.19 5.00 4.33
C ASN A 732 -21.58 6.22 5.02
N THR A 733 -20.71 6.92 4.32
CA THR A 733 -20.09 8.17 4.75
C THR A 733 -21.07 9.35 4.69
N ALA A 734 -20.64 10.56 5.05
CA ALA A 734 -21.48 11.76 5.19
C ALA A 734 -22.17 12.19 3.87
N GLU A 735 -21.83 11.58 2.75
CA GLU A 735 -22.56 11.74 1.46
C GLU A 735 -23.97 11.12 1.51
N LEU A 736 -24.20 10.17 2.40
CA LEU A 736 -25.56 9.82 2.81
C LEU A 736 -26.10 10.94 3.71
N VAL A 737 -26.85 11.86 3.12
CA VAL A 737 -27.56 12.94 3.83
C VAL A 737 -28.97 12.46 4.17
N PRO A 738 -29.28 12.03 5.42
CA PRO A 738 -30.54 11.40 5.75
C PRO A 738 -31.76 12.29 5.44
N ALA A 739 -31.65 13.60 5.63
CA ALA A 739 -32.72 14.55 5.27
C ALA A 739 -33.14 14.52 3.78
N ARG A 740 -32.31 13.91 2.89
CA ARG A 740 -32.60 13.78 1.44
C ARG A 740 -32.87 12.34 1.04
N TYR A 741 -32.21 11.37 1.70
CA TYR A 741 -32.15 10.01 1.20
C TYR A 741 -32.78 8.97 2.14
N ALA A 742 -33.10 9.35 3.38
CA ALA A 742 -33.82 8.50 4.31
C ALA A 742 -35.29 8.94 4.49
N PRO A 743 -36.18 8.05 4.99
CA PRO A 743 -37.60 8.37 5.15
C PRO A 743 -37.90 9.38 6.25
N PHE A 744 -37.02 9.49 7.26
CA PHE A 744 -37.17 10.40 8.39
C PHE A 744 -35.83 11.11 8.69
N PRO A 745 -35.88 12.30 9.31
CA PRO A 745 -34.66 13.05 9.64
C PRO A 745 -33.67 12.26 10.52
N ALA A 746 -32.40 12.37 10.23
CA ALA A 746 -31.31 11.92 11.05
C ALA A 746 -30.02 12.67 10.67
N GLU A 747 -28.97 12.56 11.46
CA GLU A 747 -27.67 13.14 11.18
C GLU A 747 -26.60 12.07 11.02
N ASN A 748 -25.88 12.13 9.90
CA ASN A 748 -24.69 11.33 9.61
C ASN A 748 -23.48 12.28 9.51
N PRO A 749 -22.85 12.66 10.63
CA PRO A 749 -21.75 13.63 10.62
C PRO A 749 -20.48 13.03 9.99
N ARG A 750 -19.57 13.90 9.50
CA ARG A 750 -18.27 13.45 8.95
C ARG A 750 -17.44 12.69 9.98
N ASN A 751 -17.42 13.20 11.22
CA ASN A 751 -16.74 12.57 12.35
C ASN A 751 -17.77 11.83 13.20
N SER A 752 -18.50 10.90 12.56
CA SER A 752 -19.48 10.06 13.24
C SER A 752 -18.79 9.07 14.19
N GLU A 753 -19.51 8.65 15.22
CA GLU A 753 -19.03 7.63 16.12
C GLU A 753 -18.79 6.29 15.40
N GLU A 754 -17.85 5.58 15.92
CA GLU A 754 -17.51 4.22 15.52
C GLU A 754 -17.19 3.39 16.77
N VAL A 755 -17.38 2.08 16.66
CA VAL A 755 -17.01 1.08 17.64
C VAL A 755 -15.97 0.18 16.98
N SER A 756 -14.74 0.40 17.39
CA SER A 756 -13.56 -0.12 16.70
C SER A 756 -13.08 -1.48 17.25
N GLU A 757 -13.27 -1.75 18.54
CA GLU A 757 -12.86 -3.02 19.13
C GLU A 757 -13.82 -4.13 18.69
N GLU A 758 -13.28 -5.20 18.08
CA GLU A 758 -14.07 -6.32 17.55
C GLU A 758 -14.81 -7.14 18.62
N ASP A 759 -14.39 -7.06 19.87
CA ASP A 759 -14.97 -7.72 21.04
C ASP A 759 -15.79 -6.78 21.94
N SER A 760 -16.05 -5.55 21.49
CA SER A 760 -16.85 -4.57 22.19
C SER A 760 -18.18 -5.15 22.69
N PRO A 761 -18.62 -4.81 23.92
CA PRO A 761 -19.90 -5.26 24.45
C PRO A 761 -21.07 -4.86 23.59
N VAL A 762 -22.11 -5.70 23.58
CA VAL A 762 -23.36 -5.47 22.87
C VAL A 762 -24.53 -5.54 23.87
N GLU A 763 -25.36 -4.50 23.86
CA GLU A 763 -26.58 -4.41 24.63
C GLU A 763 -27.80 -4.49 23.71
N ILE A 764 -28.74 -5.39 23.98
CA ILE A 764 -29.98 -5.52 23.20
C ILE A 764 -30.98 -4.50 23.74
N LEU A 765 -31.35 -3.52 22.93
CA LEU A 765 -32.27 -2.43 23.31
C LEU A 765 -33.75 -2.75 23.01
N ALA A 766 -34.02 -3.44 21.93
CA ALA A 766 -35.36 -3.68 21.42
C ALA A 766 -35.68 -5.18 21.24
N PRO A 767 -35.66 -6.00 22.33
CA PRO A 767 -35.71 -7.46 22.23
C PRO A 767 -36.98 -8.03 21.62
N THR A 768 -38.04 -7.22 21.49
CA THR A 768 -39.30 -7.63 20.90
C THR A 768 -39.41 -7.37 19.40
N GLN A 769 -38.45 -6.62 18.84
CA GLN A 769 -38.46 -6.27 17.42
C GLN A 769 -38.19 -7.49 16.54
N GLN A 770 -38.89 -7.56 15.39
CA GLN A 770 -38.78 -8.66 14.43
C GLN A 770 -37.33 -8.84 13.97
N ALA A 771 -36.58 -7.78 13.75
CA ALA A 771 -35.20 -7.80 13.32
C ALA A 771 -34.29 -8.63 14.24
N LEU A 772 -34.60 -8.71 15.53
CA LEU A 772 -33.85 -9.44 16.55
C LEU A 772 -34.44 -10.82 16.88
N ARG A 773 -35.61 -11.16 16.34
CA ARG A 773 -36.28 -12.39 16.74
C ARG A 773 -36.57 -13.36 15.60
N TRP A 774 -36.65 -12.90 14.38
CA TRP A 774 -37.17 -13.75 13.30
C TRP A 774 -36.41 -13.51 11.97
N PRO A 775 -36.05 -14.57 11.28
CA PRO A 775 -36.24 -16.00 11.61
C PRO A 775 -35.27 -16.56 12.65
N ASN A 776 -34.27 -15.80 13.07
CA ASN A 776 -33.27 -16.17 14.07
C ASN A 776 -33.44 -15.32 15.34
N ALA A 777 -33.34 -15.94 16.51
CA ALA A 777 -33.22 -15.18 17.76
C ALA A 777 -31.79 -14.64 17.88
N ILE A 778 -31.61 -13.33 17.72
CA ILE A 778 -30.31 -12.65 17.82
C ILE A 778 -30.04 -12.36 19.30
N THR A 779 -28.84 -12.71 19.72
CA THR A 779 -28.31 -12.52 21.06
C THR A 779 -26.95 -11.84 21.01
N THR A 780 -26.39 -11.52 22.16
CA THR A 780 -25.02 -10.98 22.24
C THR A 780 -23.97 -11.94 21.67
N ALA A 781 -24.19 -13.26 21.73
CA ALA A 781 -23.30 -14.26 21.16
C ALA A 781 -23.20 -14.21 19.63
N ASP A 782 -24.16 -13.57 18.94
CA ASP A 782 -24.07 -13.36 17.48
C ASP A 782 -23.01 -12.33 17.09
N PHE A 783 -22.44 -11.65 18.07
CA PHE A 783 -21.35 -10.70 17.87
C PHE A 783 -19.98 -11.28 18.28
N ASP A 784 -19.90 -12.53 18.71
CA ASP A 784 -18.65 -13.22 19.00
C ASP A 784 -17.91 -13.57 17.72
N GLY A 785 -16.57 -13.50 17.76
CA GLY A 785 -15.72 -13.83 16.61
C GLY A 785 -15.81 -12.85 15.44
N TRP A 786 -16.34 -11.66 15.64
CA TRP A 786 -16.23 -10.59 14.65
C TRP A 786 -14.77 -10.25 14.42
N VAL A 787 -14.44 -9.78 13.22
CA VAL A 787 -13.08 -9.43 12.83
C VAL A 787 -12.93 -7.92 12.72
N GLU A 788 -11.84 -7.40 13.26
CA GLU A 788 -11.35 -6.04 13.19
C GLU A 788 -12.21 -5.02 13.92
N GLN A 789 -13.49 -4.82 13.53
CA GLN A 789 -14.34 -3.78 14.15
C GLN A 789 -15.81 -4.18 14.20
N ARG A 790 -16.55 -3.55 15.10
CA ARG A 790 -18.02 -3.65 15.13
C ARG A 790 -18.63 -2.85 13.99
N GLY A 791 -18.32 -1.56 13.88
CA GLY A 791 -18.90 -0.71 12.86
C GLY A 791 -18.52 0.75 13.01
N SER A 792 -18.87 1.56 12.01
CA SER A 792 -18.56 2.98 12.02
C SER A 792 -19.61 3.79 11.23
N LYS A 793 -19.57 5.11 11.35
CA LYS A 793 -20.54 6.05 10.74
C LYS A 793 -21.94 5.91 11.32
N PHE A 794 -22.00 5.77 12.64
CA PHE A 794 -23.27 5.73 13.37
C PHE A 794 -23.98 7.08 13.28
N PHE A 795 -25.29 7.07 13.13
CA PHE A 795 -26.06 8.31 13.21
C PHE A 795 -25.94 8.93 14.60
N SER A 796 -25.72 10.24 14.68
CA SER A 796 -25.58 10.97 15.94
C SER A 796 -26.93 11.35 16.54
N THR A 797 -27.93 11.67 15.70
CA THR A 797 -29.31 11.98 16.08
C THR A 797 -30.26 11.39 15.03
N TRP A 798 -31.47 11.08 15.45
CA TRP A 798 -32.52 10.54 14.57
C TRP A 798 -33.91 10.83 15.09
N ASP A 799 -34.90 10.82 14.18
CA ASP A 799 -36.33 10.98 14.47
C ASP A 799 -36.84 9.81 15.32
N ALA A 800 -37.89 10.08 16.14
CA ALA A 800 -38.53 9.09 17.02
C ALA A 800 -39.17 7.91 16.28
N ALA A 801 -39.38 8.01 14.95
CA ALA A 801 -39.86 6.91 14.10
C ALA A 801 -38.79 5.78 13.99
N TYR A 802 -37.53 6.06 14.22
CA TYR A 802 -36.48 5.04 14.27
C TYR A 802 -36.41 4.36 15.62
N THR A 803 -36.29 3.06 15.63
CA THR A 803 -36.05 2.25 16.80
C THR A 803 -34.59 1.76 16.76
N PRO A 804 -33.76 2.12 17.75
CA PRO A 804 -32.41 1.54 17.89
C PRO A 804 -32.53 0.09 18.39
N MET A 805 -31.81 -0.83 17.68
CA MET A 805 -31.92 -2.26 17.98
C MET A 805 -30.92 -2.69 19.07
N ILE A 806 -29.72 -2.18 19.03
CA ILE A 806 -28.62 -2.53 19.93
C ILE A 806 -27.80 -1.28 20.27
N ALA A 807 -27.06 -1.37 21.37
CA ALA A 807 -25.96 -0.45 21.68
C ALA A 807 -24.64 -1.22 21.73
N THR A 808 -23.57 -0.57 21.32
CA THR A 808 -22.20 -1.08 21.40
C THR A 808 -21.26 0.05 21.83
N PHE A 809 -20.13 -0.27 22.42
CA PHE A 809 -19.16 0.73 22.86
C PHE A 809 -17.78 0.13 23.08
N ASP A 810 -16.75 0.89 22.74
CA ASP A 810 -15.38 0.54 23.07
C ASP A 810 -15.09 0.75 24.54
N LYS A 811 -14.07 0.07 25.05
CA LYS A 811 -13.68 0.12 26.45
C LYS A 811 -13.48 1.56 26.94
N GLY A 812 -14.21 1.92 27.97
CA GLY A 812 -14.19 3.28 28.57
C GLY A 812 -14.99 4.33 27.80
N GLN A 813 -15.72 3.95 26.75
CA GLN A 813 -16.60 4.83 25.98
C GLN A 813 -18.07 4.69 26.44
N LYS A 814 -18.92 5.64 26.02
CA LYS A 814 -20.36 5.56 26.25
C LYS A 814 -21.01 4.68 25.19
N PRO A 815 -22.13 3.97 25.53
CA PRO A 815 -22.90 3.21 24.56
C PRO A 815 -23.36 4.07 23.38
N GLN A 816 -23.19 3.55 22.17
CA GLN A 816 -23.59 4.13 20.90
C GLN A 816 -24.81 3.39 20.36
N HIS A 817 -25.84 4.10 20.01
CA HIS A 817 -27.15 3.54 19.64
C HIS A 817 -27.48 3.70 18.15
N GLY A 818 -26.76 4.54 17.43
CA GLY A 818 -27.06 4.94 16.04
C GLY A 818 -26.59 3.97 14.96
N GLY A 819 -26.04 2.80 15.32
CA GLY A 819 -25.43 1.85 14.38
C GLY A 819 -26.43 0.90 13.70
N TRP A 820 -27.56 0.60 14.35
CA TRP A 820 -28.64 -0.21 13.80
C TRP A 820 -29.99 0.41 14.14
N LEU A 821 -30.56 1.10 13.18
CA LEU A 821 -31.83 1.83 13.31
C LEU A 821 -32.83 1.28 12.31
N THR A 822 -34.02 0.92 12.76
CA THR A 822 -35.11 0.44 11.90
C THR A 822 -36.37 1.30 12.07
N ALA A 823 -37.02 1.65 10.97
CA ALA A 823 -38.23 2.42 10.96
C ALA A 823 -39.28 1.81 10.01
N THR A 824 -40.56 1.94 10.35
CA THR A 824 -41.66 1.65 9.42
C THR A 824 -41.94 2.90 8.59
N TYR A 825 -41.95 2.78 7.27
CA TYR A 825 -42.34 3.86 6.37
C TYR A 825 -43.42 3.41 5.38
N GLY A 826 -44.58 3.98 5.51
CA GLY A 826 -45.78 3.46 4.86
C GLY A 826 -46.12 2.06 5.40
N THR A 827 -46.08 1.05 4.55
CA THR A 827 -46.30 -0.36 4.93
C THR A 827 -45.00 -1.18 4.91
N GLY A 828 -43.86 -0.57 4.57
CA GLY A 828 -42.55 -1.22 4.46
C GLY A 828 -41.59 -0.87 5.58
N THR A 829 -40.39 -1.37 5.45
CA THR A 829 -39.32 -1.24 6.45
C THR A 829 -38.06 -0.58 5.85
N TYR A 830 -37.54 0.40 6.55
CA TYR A 830 -36.23 1.01 6.26
C TYR A 830 -35.28 0.72 7.41
N THR A 831 -34.13 0.20 7.09
CA THR A 831 -33.07 -0.08 8.09
C THR A 831 -31.77 0.60 7.70
N TYR A 832 -31.19 1.39 8.60
CA TYR A 832 -29.79 1.80 8.55
C TYR A 832 -28.97 0.83 9.38
N PHE A 833 -28.00 0.19 8.78
CA PHE A 833 -27.16 -0.81 9.42
C PHE A 833 -25.67 -0.49 9.15
N ALA A 834 -25.03 0.17 10.10
CA ALA A 834 -23.66 0.64 10.00
C ALA A 834 -22.62 -0.30 10.64
N TYR A 835 -23.05 -1.45 11.14
CA TYR A 835 -22.13 -2.51 11.58
C TYR A 835 -21.48 -3.20 10.37
N ALA A 836 -20.22 -3.64 10.53
CA ALA A 836 -19.33 -3.99 9.44
C ALA A 836 -19.60 -5.37 8.79
N LEU A 837 -20.83 -5.64 8.30
CA LEU A 837 -21.18 -6.90 7.61
C LEU A 837 -20.23 -7.22 6.44
N HIS A 838 -19.81 -6.21 5.70
CA HIS A 838 -18.91 -6.35 4.55
C HIS A 838 -17.52 -6.91 4.93
N ARG A 839 -17.12 -6.78 6.21
CA ARG A 839 -15.89 -7.36 6.76
C ARG A 839 -16.12 -8.74 7.37
N GLN A 840 -17.34 -9.04 7.81
CA GLN A 840 -17.67 -10.29 8.53
C GLN A 840 -18.08 -11.44 7.59
N LEU A 841 -18.92 -11.14 6.59
CA LEU A 841 -19.46 -12.17 5.69
C LEU A 841 -18.36 -12.90 4.90
N PRO A 842 -17.32 -12.21 4.35
CA PRO A 842 -16.24 -12.88 3.64
C PRO A 842 -15.40 -13.85 4.50
N TYR A 843 -15.49 -13.72 5.83
CA TYR A 843 -14.77 -14.56 6.80
C TYR A 843 -15.66 -15.62 7.46
N GLY A 844 -16.92 -15.76 7.00
CA GLY A 844 -17.82 -16.79 7.49
C GLY A 844 -18.27 -16.62 8.96
N VAL A 845 -18.34 -15.37 9.47
CA VAL A 845 -18.75 -15.07 10.85
C VAL A 845 -20.23 -15.42 11.04
N ALA A 846 -20.49 -16.45 11.84
CA ALA A 846 -21.81 -17.07 11.97
C ALA A 846 -22.93 -16.08 12.36
N GLY A 847 -22.68 -15.22 13.37
CA GLY A 847 -23.65 -14.25 13.82
C GLY A 847 -23.98 -13.18 12.78
N ALA A 848 -23.01 -12.78 11.97
CA ALA A 848 -23.24 -11.85 10.86
C ALA A 848 -24.20 -12.44 9.81
N TYR A 849 -24.08 -13.72 9.50
CA TYR A 849 -25.00 -14.44 8.62
C TYR A 849 -26.42 -14.54 9.21
N ARG A 850 -26.56 -14.78 10.52
CA ARG A 850 -27.85 -14.80 11.23
C ARG A 850 -28.53 -13.43 11.21
N ILE A 851 -27.77 -12.36 11.52
CA ILE A 851 -28.25 -10.97 11.44
C ILE A 851 -28.69 -10.65 10.01
N THR A 852 -27.88 -10.99 9.02
CA THR A 852 -28.18 -10.76 7.61
C THR A 852 -29.48 -11.47 7.18
N ALA A 853 -29.65 -12.74 7.57
CA ALA A 853 -30.88 -13.49 7.30
C ALA A 853 -32.13 -12.78 7.89
N ASN A 854 -32.02 -12.23 9.10
CA ASN A 854 -33.12 -11.47 9.73
C ASN A 854 -33.38 -10.17 8.98
N LEU A 855 -32.33 -9.40 8.62
CA LEU A 855 -32.48 -8.16 7.85
C LEU A 855 -33.21 -8.40 6.53
N LEU A 856 -32.84 -9.46 5.79
CA LEU A 856 -33.51 -9.82 4.53
C LEU A 856 -34.99 -10.21 4.73
N ALA A 857 -35.31 -10.81 5.88
CA ALA A 857 -36.66 -11.30 6.19
C ALA A 857 -37.64 -10.20 6.60
N LEU A 858 -37.22 -8.98 6.91
CA LEU A 858 -38.06 -7.91 7.44
C LEU A 858 -39.25 -7.54 6.51
N GLY A 859 -39.08 -7.70 5.20
CA GLY A 859 -40.15 -7.52 4.22
C GLY A 859 -41.24 -8.62 4.23
N LYS A 860 -40.99 -9.73 4.93
CA LYS A 860 -41.93 -10.85 5.05
C LYS A 860 -42.49 -10.87 6.47
N ARG A 861 -43.81 -10.79 6.60
CA ARG A 861 -44.46 -10.91 7.91
C ARG A 861 -44.44 -12.37 8.37
N PRO A 862 -44.12 -12.69 9.64
CA PRO A 862 -44.41 -14.00 10.20
C PRO A 862 -45.91 -14.28 10.00
N LEU A 863 -46.25 -15.43 9.45
CA LEU A 863 -47.63 -15.86 9.43
C LEU A 863 -48.15 -15.89 10.88
N ALA A 864 -49.12 -15.03 11.19
CA ALA A 864 -49.75 -15.00 12.49
C ALA A 864 -50.25 -16.41 12.85
N GLY A 865 -49.61 -17.08 13.83
CA GLY A 865 -50.06 -18.35 14.38
C GLY A 865 -49.40 -19.61 13.82
N ARG A 866 -48.11 -19.78 14.04
CA ARG A 866 -47.49 -21.13 14.21
C ARG A 866 -46.41 -21.08 15.28
#